data_a6693395523b5fd9fe54d59216192541
#
_entry.id   a6693395523b5fd9fe54d59216192541
#
_cell.length_a   1.000
_cell.length_b   1.000
_cell.length_c   1.000
_cell.angle_alpha   90.00
_cell.angle_beta   90.00
_cell.angle_gamma   90.00
#
_symmetry.space_group_name_H-M   'P 1'
#
loop_
_entity.id
_entity.type
_entity.pdbx_description
1 polymer ?
#
loop_
_entity_poly.entity_id
_entity_poly.type
_entity_poly.pdbx_seq_one_letter_code
_entity_poly.pdbx_strand_id
1 'polypeptide(L)'
;KKVRFFCVLLLLNFVSQGFCNSKKTVKQIFDEAVEFQQEENWYSAAQNYLEVVNINPAFSDAWFNLAKCSYKLEEFDLALNYLQNAEKYEKNNSNIQNLKGMILLALGKKKEASDVFNEILKKFPNDVDAHFGIAEIELYNGKFTGAELEYAEALKRQPTNRKALLSLALVSAETGNTELSDKYLRQALQYYSGESEVHYIAAVIYLMRNDYKNAELQIRIAIEVKSDFEKAYELLSQILYMQEKYNDVIDISDYLISRNRNNSNAWYTKGIAQNKLGLIEESIDTWATGLSLNPQDEIMRFAMELELRDFLPLEDFRRSKLASFHIENAKQYESRYDNSGAVYEYQRTLLLDPLNANARFAYANMLELNGMYELYFEQLKFIQENTPEKITKTVSDKIEAYESLLNNTLAKKWKVDSFYLDKTRWNIAIFYTDETKSFAHSDANRIAALAASDVFSGVAITSVKTQVTPISSYSEAFRNARNNKYDYFVILGLSESDEDVTLKTKMYSGRTGTEIASENFYSTGNNKFSTVLRRFRNSVLEKLTVKGKILNRNGKQILVDLGKSENIVKDAEFKIIKKGSIKTADSGVGLIYKDSDVVGSLKITNAGEEISEAELTKHGFYDRVNINDEVILVSLPDTVAKNDANGNVIDTVPQANEEGEPVVQNDVEETEGERLVSEIKNAVEQPSIIQLLRNIY
;
A
#
# COMPACT_ATOMS: atom_id res chain seq x y z
N LYS A 1 13.72 1.84 -22.82
CA LYS A 1 14.35 2.26 -24.11
C LYS A 1 14.45 1.13 -25.18
N LYS A 2 14.18 -0.14 -24.85
CA LYS A 2 14.21 -1.26 -25.84
C LYS A 2 12.85 -1.62 -26.46
N VAL A 3 11.73 -1.17 -25.88
CA VAL A 3 10.37 -1.44 -26.42
C VAL A 3 9.98 -0.45 -27.52
N ARG A 4 10.56 0.74 -27.55
CA ARG A 4 10.28 1.74 -28.61
C ARG A 4 10.88 1.41 -29.99
N PHE A 5 11.72 0.38 -30.09
CA PHE A 5 12.38 0.03 -31.38
C PHE A 5 11.67 -1.11 -32.14
N PHE A 6 10.70 -1.80 -31.52
CA PHE A 6 10.01 -2.92 -32.17
C PHE A 6 8.78 -2.49 -32.99
N CYS A 7 8.17 -1.36 -32.68
CA CYS A 7 7.02 -0.84 -33.45
C CYS A 7 7.39 -0.20 -34.79
N VAL A 8 8.64 0.18 -35.01
CA VAL A 8 9.06 0.81 -36.28
C VAL A 8 9.46 -0.21 -37.35
N LEU A 9 9.75 -1.46 -36.97
CA LEU A 9 10.21 -2.49 -37.91
C LEU A 9 9.10 -3.38 -38.50
N LEU A 10 7.85 -3.26 -38.03
CA LEU A 10 6.69 -3.97 -38.59
C LEU A 10 5.99 -3.24 -39.73
N LEU A 11 6.39 -2.01 -40.02
CA LEU A 11 5.81 -1.18 -41.09
C LEU A 11 6.42 -1.37 -42.50
N LEU A 12 7.37 -2.31 -42.67
CA LEU A 12 8.10 -2.43 -43.96
C LEU A 12 7.89 -3.75 -44.75
N ASN A 13 6.93 -4.61 -44.35
CA ASN A 13 6.71 -5.88 -45.04
C ASN A 13 5.28 -6.18 -45.49
N PHE A 14 4.52 -5.19 -45.93
CA PHE A 14 3.26 -5.42 -46.65
C PHE A 14 3.23 -4.61 -47.96
N VAL A 15 4.11 -4.95 -48.89
CA VAL A 15 3.92 -4.58 -50.27
C VAL A 15 4.15 -5.82 -51.14
N SER A 16 3.06 -6.47 -51.49
CA SER A 16 2.78 -7.11 -52.76
C SER A 16 1.74 -8.24 -52.65
N GLN A 17 0.47 -7.89 -52.67
CA GLN A 17 -0.52 -8.71 -53.35
C GLN A 17 -1.54 -7.73 -53.96
N GLY A 18 -1.50 -7.61 -55.30
CA GLY A 18 -2.41 -6.78 -56.03
C GLY A 18 -3.83 -7.34 -55.95
N PHE A 19 -4.66 -6.73 -55.16
CA PHE A 19 -6.10 -6.67 -55.35
C PHE A 19 -6.43 -5.24 -55.77
N CYS A 20 -7.17 -5.09 -56.86
CA CYS A 20 -7.75 -3.85 -57.31
C CYS A 20 -8.76 -3.36 -56.24
N ASN A 21 -8.26 -2.75 -55.17
CA ASN A 21 -9.09 -2.09 -54.20
C ASN A 21 -9.38 -0.69 -54.72
N SER A 22 -10.65 -0.42 -55.08
CA SER A 22 -11.13 0.95 -55.19
C SER A 22 -10.75 1.68 -53.93
N LYS A 23 -9.90 2.73 -53.99
CA LYS A 23 -9.51 3.53 -52.81
C LYS A 23 -10.77 3.92 -52.10
N LYS A 24 -10.93 3.50 -50.86
CA LYS A 24 -12.04 3.90 -50.00
C LYS A 24 -12.09 5.43 -49.96
N THR A 25 -13.29 5.98 -49.99
CA THR A 25 -13.47 7.43 -49.82
C THR A 25 -13.19 7.78 -48.35
N VAL A 26 -12.78 9.02 -48.06
CA VAL A 26 -12.57 9.53 -46.69
C VAL A 26 -13.80 9.27 -45.82
N LYS A 27 -15.03 9.42 -46.40
CA LYS A 27 -16.26 9.12 -45.72
C LYS A 27 -16.40 7.64 -45.33
N GLN A 28 -16.06 6.72 -46.24
CA GLN A 28 -16.12 5.27 -45.94
C GLN A 28 -15.14 4.87 -44.82
N ILE A 29 -13.93 5.43 -44.82
CA ILE A 29 -12.94 5.17 -43.76
C ILE A 29 -13.46 5.74 -42.42
N PHE A 30 -14.07 6.93 -42.45
CA PHE A 30 -14.65 7.53 -41.24
C PHE A 30 -15.84 6.71 -40.72
N ASP A 31 -16.75 6.27 -41.60
CA ASP A 31 -17.91 5.45 -41.19
C ASP A 31 -17.43 4.10 -40.58
N GLU A 32 -16.44 3.44 -41.15
CA GLU A 32 -15.80 2.23 -40.56
C GLU A 32 -15.15 2.51 -39.19
N ALA A 33 -14.51 3.67 -39.05
CA ALA A 33 -13.95 4.05 -37.76
C ALA A 33 -15.04 4.22 -36.68
N VAL A 34 -16.21 4.76 -37.09
CA VAL A 34 -17.40 4.87 -36.21
C VAL A 34 -17.92 3.46 -35.82
N GLU A 35 -17.96 2.51 -36.77
CA GLU A 35 -18.36 1.12 -36.48
C GLU A 35 -17.42 0.48 -35.46
N PHE A 36 -16.10 0.55 -35.67
CA PHE A 36 -15.12 0.06 -34.70
C PHE A 36 -15.23 0.75 -33.34
N GLN A 37 -15.55 2.04 -33.32
CA GLN A 37 -15.79 2.76 -32.06
C GLN A 37 -17.04 2.29 -31.33
N GLN A 38 -18.10 1.90 -32.08
CA GLN A 38 -19.33 1.33 -31.50
C GLN A 38 -19.09 -0.08 -30.93
N GLU A 39 -18.16 -0.83 -31.55
CA GLU A 39 -17.71 -2.14 -31.09
C GLU A 39 -16.66 -2.06 -29.96
N GLU A 40 -16.38 -0.85 -29.45
CA GLU A 40 -15.34 -0.58 -28.45
C GLU A 40 -13.92 -1.01 -28.88
N ASN A 41 -13.70 -1.25 -30.18
CA ASN A 41 -12.40 -1.51 -30.75
C ASN A 41 -11.63 -0.21 -30.99
N TRP A 42 -11.19 0.41 -29.88
CA TRP A 42 -10.57 1.74 -29.85
C TRP A 42 -9.29 1.83 -30.70
N TYR A 43 -8.51 0.77 -30.75
CA TYR A 43 -7.27 0.74 -31.52
C TYR A 43 -7.54 0.78 -33.04
N SER A 44 -8.45 -0.07 -33.55
CA SER A 44 -8.82 -0.07 -34.96
C SER A 44 -9.53 1.24 -35.36
N ALA A 45 -10.40 1.76 -34.50
CA ALA A 45 -11.04 3.07 -34.70
C ALA A 45 -9.99 4.18 -34.81
N ALA A 46 -9.01 4.23 -33.90
CA ALA A 46 -7.94 5.23 -33.91
C ALA A 46 -7.11 5.18 -35.20
N GLN A 47 -6.78 3.99 -35.69
CA GLN A 47 -6.05 3.82 -36.97
C GLN A 47 -6.82 4.41 -38.15
N ASN A 48 -8.13 4.10 -38.24
CA ASN A 48 -8.95 4.61 -39.33
C ASN A 48 -9.16 6.14 -39.21
N TYR A 49 -9.39 6.68 -38.01
CA TYR A 49 -9.46 8.14 -37.84
C TYR A 49 -8.13 8.83 -38.18
N LEU A 50 -6.99 8.20 -37.85
CA LEU A 50 -5.67 8.71 -38.21
C LEU A 50 -5.48 8.74 -39.74
N GLU A 51 -5.97 7.73 -40.46
CA GLU A 51 -5.96 7.72 -41.92
C GLU A 51 -6.86 8.86 -42.48
N VAL A 52 -8.06 9.08 -41.91
CA VAL A 52 -8.94 10.17 -42.30
C VAL A 52 -8.27 11.54 -42.16
N VAL A 53 -7.62 11.83 -41.02
CA VAL A 53 -6.97 13.12 -40.78
C VAL A 53 -5.70 13.32 -41.60
N ASN A 54 -5.03 12.23 -41.99
CA ASN A 54 -3.91 12.29 -42.93
C ASN A 54 -4.35 12.65 -44.35
N ILE A 55 -5.54 12.19 -44.77
CA ILE A 55 -6.09 12.54 -46.08
C ILE A 55 -6.73 13.93 -46.07
N ASN A 56 -7.47 14.25 -45.00
CA ASN A 56 -8.15 15.54 -44.80
C ASN A 56 -7.82 16.11 -43.42
N PRO A 57 -6.73 16.86 -43.26
CA PRO A 57 -6.35 17.48 -41.97
C PRO A 57 -7.34 18.48 -41.39
N ALA A 58 -8.28 18.98 -42.18
CA ALA A 58 -9.28 19.94 -41.73
C ALA A 58 -10.53 19.26 -41.14
N PHE A 59 -10.59 17.94 -41.09
CA PHE A 59 -11.74 17.22 -40.60
C PHE A 59 -11.75 17.18 -39.06
N SER A 60 -12.36 18.16 -38.42
CA SER A 60 -12.41 18.35 -36.99
C SER A 60 -12.98 17.15 -36.24
N ASP A 61 -14.09 16.58 -36.70
CA ASP A 61 -14.74 15.42 -36.07
C ASP A 61 -13.82 14.21 -36.02
N ALA A 62 -12.99 14.01 -37.06
CA ALA A 62 -12.03 12.90 -37.08
C ALA A 62 -10.91 13.10 -36.05
N TRP A 63 -10.39 14.33 -35.90
CA TRP A 63 -9.43 14.66 -34.82
C TRP A 63 -10.03 14.49 -33.43
N PHE A 64 -11.28 14.92 -33.24
CA PHE A 64 -12.00 14.78 -31.97
C PHE A 64 -12.20 13.31 -31.60
N ASN A 65 -12.67 12.48 -32.55
CA ASN A 65 -12.88 11.06 -32.31
C ASN A 65 -11.56 10.32 -32.13
N LEU A 66 -10.48 10.70 -32.83
CA LEU A 66 -9.15 10.18 -32.64
C LEU A 66 -8.65 10.48 -31.22
N ALA A 67 -8.84 11.72 -30.74
CA ALA A 67 -8.52 12.09 -29.36
C ALA A 67 -9.34 11.28 -28.34
N LYS A 68 -10.63 11.03 -28.63
CA LYS A 68 -11.49 10.19 -27.79
C LYS A 68 -11.01 8.74 -27.74
N CYS A 69 -10.58 8.17 -28.87
CA CYS A 69 -10.00 6.83 -28.90
C CYS A 69 -8.69 6.76 -28.10
N SER A 70 -7.78 7.74 -28.27
CA SER A 70 -6.54 7.80 -27.49
C SER A 70 -6.78 8.00 -26.01
N TYR A 71 -7.81 8.79 -25.61
CA TYR A 71 -8.24 8.90 -24.22
C TYR A 71 -8.71 7.56 -23.65
N LYS A 72 -9.45 6.75 -24.44
CA LYS A 72 -9.89 5.41 -24.04
C LYS A 72 -8.78 4.38 -23.97
N LEU A 73 -7.71 4.58 -24.74
CA LEU A 73 -6.49 3.80 -24.70
C LEU A 73 -5.48 4.30 -23.64
N GLU A 74 -5.90 5.29 -22.82
CA GLU A 74 -5.09 5.91 -21.76
C GLU A 74 -3.82 6.63 -22.27
N GLU A 75 -3.78 6.93 -23.57
CA GLU A 75 -2.72 7.71 -24.21
C GLU A 75 -2.99 9.22 -24.06
N PHE A 76 -3.04 9.72 -22.81
CA PHE A 76 -3.57 11.06 -22.48
C PHE A 76 -2.82 12.22 -23.14
N ASP A 77 -1.47 12.17 -23.18
CA ASP A 77 -0.68 13.21 -23.85
C ASP A 77 -0.94 13.24 -25.35
N LEU A 78 -1.12 12.07 -25.96
CA LEU A 78 -1.42 11.95 -27.38
C LEU A 78 -2.86 12.44 -27.67
N ALA A 79 -3.81 12.09 -26.80
CA ALA A 79 -5.19 12.56 -26.87
C ALA A 79 -5.26 14.09 -26.81
N LEU A 80 -4.48 14.73 -25.91
CA LEU A 80 -4.42 16.18 -25.80
C LEU A 80 -3.88 16.83 -27.08
N ASN A 81 -2.86 16.24 -27.69
CA ASN A 81 -2.27 16.71 -28.95
C ASN A 81 -3.30 16.65 -30.12
N TYR A 82 -3.99 15.52 -30.26
CA TYR A 82 -5.04 15.38 -31.27
C TYR A 82 -6.19 16.35 -31.05
N LEU A 83 -6.57 16.55 -29.80
CA LEU A 83 -7.63 17.50 -29.46
C LEU A 83 -7.27 18.95 -29.79
N GLN A 84 -6.00 19.35 -29.62
CA GLN A 84 -5.51 20.66 -30.05
C GLN A 84 -5.67 20.87 -31.56
N ASN A 85 -5.56 19.80 -32.36
CA ASN A 85 -5.79 19.87 -33.79
C ASN A 85 -7.30 20.05 -34.11
N ALA A 86 -8.20 19.35 -33.40
CA ALA A 86 -9.63 19.59 -33.52
C ALA A 86 -10.01 21.05 -33.14
N GLU A 87 -9.45 21.58 -32.05
CA GLU A 87 -9.69 22.93 -31.55
C GLU A 87 -9.27 24.05 -32.53
N LYS A 88 -8.29 23.80 -33.40
CA LYS A 88 -7.89 24.75 -34.44
C LYS A 88 -9.03 25.05 -35.42
N TYR A 89 -9.88 24.08 -35.70
CA TYR A 89 -10.97 24.21 -36.66
C TYR A 89 -12.32 24.55 -35.99
N GLU A 90 -12.50 24.13 -34.72
CA GLU A 90 -13.73 24.34 -33.95
C GLU A 90 -13.46 24.87 -32.53
N LYS A 91 -13.09 26.15 -32.42
CA LYS A 91 -12.65 26.78 -31.15
C LYS A 91 -13.70 26.86 -30.05
N ASN A 92 -15.00 26.87 -30.38
CA ASN A 92 -16.08 27.06 -29.40
C ASN A 92 -16.97 25.81 -29.25
N ASN A 93 -16.49 24.64 -29.63
CA ASN A 93 -17.21 23.40 -29.47
C ASN A 93 -17.09 22.91 -28.02
N SER A 94 -18.20 22.84 -27.27
CA SER A 94 -18.21 22.42 -25.87
C SER A 94 -17.74 20.97 -25.70
N ASN A 95 -18.05 20.08 -26.66
CA ASN A 95 -17.60 18.67 -26.60
C ASN A 95 -16.08 18.56 -26.63
N ILE A 96 -15.41 19.38 -27.46
CA ILE A 96 -13.95 19.44 -27.51
C ILE A 96 -13.39 19.92 -26.18
N GLN A 97 -13.98 20.98 -25.60
CA GLN A 97 -13.54 21.53 -24.32
C GLN A 97 -13.84 20.56 -23.15
N ASN A 98 -14.98 19.87 -23.16
CA ASN A 98 -15.30 18.85 -22.16
C ASN A 98 -14.27 17.70 -22.20
N LEU A 99 -13.95 17.17 -23.37
CA LEU A 99 -12.92 16.12 -23.49
C LEU A 99 -11.54 16.62 -23.05
N LYS A 100 -11.20 17.90 -23.33
CA LYS A 100 -9.96 18.51 -22.82
C LYS A 100 -9.92 18.54 -21.28
N GLY A 101 -11.02 18.95 -20.65
CA GLY A 101 -11.15 18.93 -19.20
C GLY A 101 -10.98 17.54 -18.62
N MET A 102 -11.61 16.52 -19.24
CA MET A 102 -11.46 15.11 -18.82
C MET A 102 -10.03 14.60 -18.98
N ILE A 103 -9.34 14.90 -20.08
CA ILE A 103 -7.94 14.54 -20.30
C ILE A 103 -7.04 15.21 -19.25
N LEU A 104 -7.27 16.49 -18.95
CA LEU A 104 -6.52 17.22 -17.92
C LEU A 104 -6.71 16.60 -16.53
N LEU A 105 -7.92 16.12 -16.20
CA LEU A 105 -8.18 15.36 -14.97
C LEU A 105 -7.40 14.05 -14.94
N ALA A 106 -7.39 13.32 -16.04
CA ALA A 106 -6.63 12.07 -16.15
C ALA A 106 -5.12 12.29 -16.01
N LEU A 107 -4.61 13.44 -16.47
CA LEU A 107 -3.21 13.88 -16.27
C LEU A 107 -2.93 14.46 -14.87
N GLY A 108 -3.92 14.47 -13.96
CA GLY A 108 -3.77 15.04 -12.61
C GLY A 108 -3.80 16.57 -12.54
N LYS A 109 -4.00 17.28 -13.66
CA LYS A 109 -4.01 18.74 -13.76
C LYS A 109 -5.37 19.33 -13.34
N LYS A 110 -5.77 19.07 -12.09
CA LYS A 110 -7.11 19.39 -11.55
C LYS A 110 -7.50 20.85 -11.69
N LYS A 111 -6.57 21.78 -11.42
CA LYS A 111 -6.84 23.21 -11.50
C LYS A 111 -7.16 23.63 -12.93
N GLU A 112 -6.34 23.21 -13.90
CA GLU A 112 -6.56 23.51 -15.32
C GLU A 112 -7.88 22.90 -15.80
N ALA A 113 -8.21 21.67 -15.40
CA ALA A 113 -9.49 21.03 -15.71
C ALA A 113 -10.68 21.82 -15.15
N SER A 114 -10.60 22.24 -13.87
CA SER A 114 -11.62 23.06 -13.23
C SER A 114 -11.84 24.37 -13.97
N ASP A 115 -10.79 25.06 -14.39
CA ASP A 115 -10.88 26.30 -15.16
C ASP A 115 -11.60 26.06 -16.49
N VAL A 116 -11.29 24.98 -17.20
CA VAL A 116 -11.96 24.60 -18.46
C VAL A 116 -13.45 24.35 -18.26
N PHE A 117 -13.86 23.53 -17.30
CA PHE A 117 -15.27 23.22 -17.06
C PHE A 117 -16.05 24.45 -16.58
N ASN A 118 -15.47 25.27 -15.72
CA ASN A 118 -16.09 26.52 -15.28
C ASN A 118 -16.26 27.52 -16.44
N GLU A 119 -15.34 27.59 -17.40
CA GLU A 119 -15.49 28.40 -18.60
C GLU A 119 -16.63 27.89 -19.51
N ILE A 120 -16.77 26.55 -19.60
CA ILE A 120 -17.91 25.96 -20.34
C ILE A 120 -19.23 26.34 -19.67
N LEU A 121 -19.36 26.11 -18.36
CA LEU A 121 -20.60 26.43 -17.63
C LEU A 121 -20.93 27.91 -17.61
N LYS A 122 -19.95 28.80 -17.71
CA LYS A 122 -20.14 30.23 -17.86
C LYS A 122 -20.81 30.60 -19.18
N LYS A 123 -20.46 29.87 -20.26
CA LYS A 123 -21.05 30.07 -21.61
C LYS A 123 -22.31 29.22 -21.82
N PHE A 124 -22.28 28.01 -21.30
CA PHE A 124 -23.31 26.98 -21.45
C PHE A 124 -23.73 26.42 -20.09
N PRO A 125 -24.51 27.13 -19.27
CA PRO A 125 -24.88 26.71 -17.92
C PRO A 125 -25.65 25.40 -17.83
N ASN A 126 -26.08 24.83 -18.95
CA ASN A 126 -26.81 23.59 -19.03
C ASN A 126 -25.98 22.43 -19.63
N ASP A 127 -24.68 22.61 -19.77
CA ASP A 127 -23.81 21.59 -20.32
C ASP A 127 -23.62 20.46 -19.29
N VAL A 128 -24.17 19.29 -19.61
CA VAL A 128 -24.24 18.15 -18.72
C VAL A 128 -22.85 17.54 -18.48
N ASP A 129 -21.98 17.48 -19.49
CA ASP A 129 -20.66 16.92 -19.40
C ASP A 129 -19.72 17.79 -18.55
N ALA A 130 -19.89 19.12 -18.62
CA ALA A 130 -19.17 20.03 -17.76
C ALA A 130 -19.58 19.87 -16.28
N HIS A 131 -20.86 19.66 -15.97
CA HIS A 131 -21.32 19.33 -14.63
C HIS A 131 -20.71 18.01 -14.14
N PHE A 132 -20.60 16.98 -15.00
CA PHE A 132 -19.91 15.74 -14.65
C PHE A 132 -18.43 15.96 -14.35
N GLY A 133 -17.75 16.81 -15.13
CA GLY A 133 -16.35 17.16 -14.89
C GLY A 133 -16.13 17.85 -13.54
N ILE A 134 -16.98 18.81 -13.18
CA ILE A 134 -16.93 19.47 -11.86
C ILE A 134 -17.25 18.47 -10.75
N ALA A 135 -18.26 17.62 -10.93
CA ALA A 135 -18.60 16.58 -9.94
C ALA A 135 -17.41 15.65 -9.66
N GLU A 136 -16.68 15.23 -10.70
CA GLU A 136 -15.49 14.41 -10.56
C GLU A 136 -14.39 15.14 -9.78
N ILE A 137 -14.17 16.44 -10.02
CA ILE A 137 -13.24 17.28 -9.26
C ILE A 137 -13.64 17.37 -7.79
N GLU A 138 -14.92 17.56 -7.49
CA GLU A 138 -15.41 17.59 -6.10
C GLU A 138 -15.19 16.25 -5.38
N LEU A 139 -15.37 15.12 -6.08
CA LEU A 139 -15.03 13.79 -5.54
C LEU A 139 -13.54 13.64 -5.26
N TYR A 140 -12.68 14.10 -6.16
CA TYR A 140 -11.22 14.13 -5.93
C TYR A 140 -10.82 14.95 -4.71
N ASN A 141 -11.59 15.94 -4.36
CA ASN A 141 -11.39 16.78 -3.19
C ASN A 141 -12.10 16.22 -1.93
N GLY A 142 -12.70 15.04 -2.01
CA GLY A 142 -13.46 14.41 -0.91
C GLY A 142 -14.80 15.11 -0.60
N LYS A 143 -15.28 15.98 -1.48
CA LYS A 143 -16.50 16.76 -1.27
C LYS A 143 -17.72 16.09 -1.91
N PHE A 144 -18.16 14.99 -1.34
CA PHE A 144 -19.28 14.20 -1.85
C PHE A 144 -20.56 15.01 -2.06
N THR A 145 -20.89 15.92 -1.13
CA THR A 145 -22.08 16.80 -1.27
C THR A 145 -21.99 17.73 -2.48
N GLY A 146 -20.79 18.24 -2.79
CA GLY A 146 -20.56 19.04 -4.01
C GLY A 146 -20.80 18.23 -5.27
N ALA A 147 -20.29 17.01 -5.32
CA ALA A 147 -20.52 16.10 -6.44
C ALA A 147 -22.00 15.73 -6.60
N GLU A 148 -22.72 15.46 -5.52
CA GLU A 148 -24.18 15.21 -5.58
C GLU A 148 -24.95 16.38 -6.20
N LEU A 149 -24.59 17.62 -5.84
CA LEU A 149 -25.22 18.82 -6.41
C LEU A 149 -25.01 18.91 -7.91
N GLU A 150 -23.79 18.69 -8.39
CA GLU A 150 -23.46 18.77 -9.81
C GLU A 150 -24.13 17.64 -10.62
N TYR A 151 -24.14 16.42 -10.11
CA TYR A 151 -24.89 15.31 -10.75
C TYR A 151 -26.41 15.57 -10.75
N ALA A 152 -26.94 16.20 -9.69
CA ALA A 152 -28.36 16.56 -9.64
C ALA A 152 -28.69 17.69 -10.64
N GLU A 153 -27.80 18.66 -10.86
CA GLU A 153 -27.95 19.67 -11.91
C GLU A 153 -27.94 19.02 -13.29
N ALA A 154 -27.07 18.08 -13.58
CA ALA A 154 -27.06 17.30 -14.81
C ALA A 154 -28.40 16.56 -15.00
N LEU A 155 -28.91 15.91 -13.95
CA LEU A 155 -30.17 15.16 -13.99
C LEU A 155 -31.40 16.07 -14.20
N LYS A 156 -31.38 17.30 -13.69
CA LYS A 156 -32.48 18.29 -13.99
C LYS A 156 -32.57 18.61 -15.46
N ARG A 157 -31.48 18.59 -16.20
CA ARG A 157 -31.40 18.86 -17.63
C ARG A 157 -31.80 17.65 -18.46
N GLN A 158 -31.36 16.48 -18.00
CA GLN A 158 -31.63 15.18 -18.64
C GLN A 158 -32.15 14.18 -17.59
N PRO A 159 -33.48 14.17 -17.32
CA PRO A 159 -34.07 13.39 -16.22
C PRO A 159 -33.88 11.88 -16.31
N THR A 160 -33.53 11.36 -17.48
CA THR A 160 -33.24 9.94 -17.71
C THR A 160 -31.77 9.68 -17.98
N ASN A 161 -30.87 10.67 -17.76
CA ASN A 161 -29.46 10.47 -18.03
C ASN A 161 -28.92 9.33 -17.16
N ARG A 162 -28.47 8.24 -17.83
CA ARG A 162 -27.98 7.02 -17.19
C ARG A 162 -26.81 7.31 -16.25
N LYS A 163 -25.82 8.08 -16.74
CA LYS A 163 -24.62 8.42 -15.97
C LYS A 163 -24.99 9.21 -14.71
N ALA A 164 -25.86 10.21 -14.82
CA ALA A 164 -26.28 11.01 -13.65
C ALA A 164 -27.02 10.16 -12.61
N LEU A 165 -27.94 9.28 -13.05
CA LEU A 165 -28.68 8.38 -12.14
C LEU A 165 -27.75 7.44 -11.37
N LEU A 166 -26.84 6.77 -12.09
CA LEU A 166 -25.92 5.82 -11.48
C LEU A 166 -24.89 6.50 -10.59
N SER A 167 -24.39 7.68 -11.00
CA SER A 167 -23.45 8.47 -10.20
C SER A 167 -24.08 8.94 -8.89
N LEU A 168 -25.31 9.47 -8.95
CA LEU A 168 -26.06 9.85 -7.75
C LEU A 168 -26.35 8.66 -6.83
N ALA A 169 -26.71 7.51 -7.40
CA ALA A 169 -26.95 6.30 -6.62
C ALA A 169 -25.68 5.85 -5.88
N LEU A 170 -24.53 5.86 -6.57
CA LEU A 170 -23.23 5.47 -5.98
C LEU A 170 -22.76 6.47 -4.93
N VAL A 171 -22.77 7.77 -5.22
CA VAL A 171 -22.32 8.82 -4.27
C VAL A 171 -23.20 8.84 -3.02
N SER A 172 -24.54 8.70 -3.20
CA SER A 172 -25.46 8.61 -2.06
C SER A 172 -25.27 7.32 -1.25
N ALA A 173 -24.86 6.22 -1.89
CA ALA A 173 -24.50 4.97 -1.16
C ALA A 173 -23.24 5.18 -0.32
N GLU A 174 -22.20 5.81 -0.86
CA GLU A 174 -20.93 6.09 -0.16
C GLU A 174 -21.14 7.04 1.04
N THR A 175 -22.02 8.02 0.91
CA THR A 175 -22.38 8.94 2.01
C THR A 175 -23.35 8.33 3.03
N GLY A 176 -23.78 7.09 2.84
CA GLY A 176 -24.72 6.38 3.71
C GLY A 176 -26.19 6.78 3.55
N ASN A 177 -26.51 7.62 2.53
CA ASN A 177 -27.90 8.02 2.25
C ASN A 177 -28.60 6.94 1.41
N THR A 178 -29.02 5.87 2.08
CA THR A 178 -29.66 4.70 1.45
C THR A 178 -30.94 5.04 0.72
N GLU A 179 -31.77 5.92 1.24
CA GLU A 179 -33.06 6.28 0.63
C GLU A 179 -32.87 6.97 -0.73
N LEU A 180 -31.94 7.92 -0.79
CA LEU A 180 -31.65 8.66 -2.01
C LEU A 180 -30.96 7.76 -3.04
N SER A 181 -30.02 6.93 -2.60
CA SER A 181 -29.38 5.95 -3.45
C SER A 181 -30.39 4.98 -4.07
N ASP A 182 -31.34 4.44 -3.28
CA ASP A 182 -32.39 3.52 -3.77
C ASP A 182 -33.35 4.21 -4.75
N LYS A 183 -33.62 5.49 -4.55
CA LYS A 183 -34.45 6.27 -5.48
C LYS A 183 -33.81 6.32 -6.85
N TYR A 184 -32.57 6.72 -6.94
CA TYR A 184 -31.88 6.87 -8.22
C TYR A 184 -31.56 5.52 -8.87
N LEU A 185 -31.20 4.53 -8.06
CA LEU A 185 -30.97 3.16 -8.55
C LEU A 185 -32.21 2.54 -9.16
N ARG A 186 -33.38 2.67 -8.51
CA ARG A 186 -34.66 2.20 -9.07
C ARG A 186 -34.99 2.88 -10.40
N GLN A 187 -34.74 4.19 -10.51
CA GLN A 187 -34.94 4.90 -11.77
C GLN A 187 -34.00 4.39 -12.88
N ALA A 188 -32.72 4.18 -12.55
CA ALA A 188 -31.75 3.62 -13.50
C ALA A 188 -32.19 2.23 -13.99
N LEU A 189 -32.54 1.32 -13.07
CA LEU A 189 -33.02 -0.03 -13.39
C LEU A 189 -34.35 0.00 -14.19
N GLN A 190 -35.20 0.96 -13.94
CA GLN A 190 -36.45 1.10 -14.70
C GLN A 190 -36.22 1.55 -16.15
N TYR A 191 -35.32 2.50 -16.38
CA TYR A 191 -35.08 3.03 -17.73
C TYR A 191 -34.11 2.17 -18.54
N TYR A 192 -33.20 1.45 -17.88
CA TYR A 192 -32.06 0.77 -18.49
C TYR A 192 -31.93 -0.69 -18.06
N SER A 193 -33.07 -1.40 -17.89
CA SER A 193 -33.10 -2.82 -17.46
C SER A 193 -32.46 -3.79 -18.44
N GLY A 194 -32.20 -3.38 -19.67
CA GLY A 194 -31.51 -4.21 -20.69
C GLY A 194 -30.00 -3.97 -20.75
N GLU A 195 -29.42 -3.17 -19.84
CA GLU A 195 -28.02 -2.83 -19.86
C GLU A 195 -27.24 -3.50 -18.72
N SER A 196 -26.27 -4.33 -19.07
CA SER A 196 -25.48 -5.12 -18.10
C SER A 196 -24.75 -4.23 -17.08
N GLU A 197 -24.25 -3.09 -17.49
CA GLU A 197 -23.53 -2.16 -16.60
C GLU A 197 -24.41 -1.58 -15.51
N VAL A 198 -25.70 -1.34 -15.80
CA VAL A 198 -26.65 -0.83 -14.79
C VAL A 198 -26.85 -1.87 -13.68
N HIS A 199 -26.98 -3.13 -14.04
CA HIS A 199 -27.08 -4.22 -13.09
C HIS A 199 -25.75 -4.47 -12.35
N TYR A 200 -24.60 -4.28 -13.02
CA TYR A 200 -23.29 -4.35 -12.38
C TYR A 200 -23.15 -3.27 -11.30
N ILE A 201 -23.47 -2.01 -11.61
CA ILE A 201 -23.42 -0.92 -10.62
C ILE A 201 -24.43 -1.13 -9.49
N ALA A 202 -25.61 -1.66 -9.83
CA ALA A 202 -26.59 -2.05 -8.80
C ALA A 202 -26.01 -3.09 -7.82
N ALA A 203 -25.33 -4.11 -8.35
CA ALA A 203 -24.67 -5.12 -7.53
C ALA A 203 -23.58 -4.51 -6.64
N VAL A 204 -22.76 -3.60 -7.15
CA VAL A 204 -21.77 -2.86 -6.38
C VAL A 204 -22.42 -2.07 -5.23
N ILE A 205 -23.50 -1.33 -5.51
CA ILE A 205 -24.23 -0.56 -4.48
C ILE A 205 -24.78 -1.47 -3.38
N TYR A 206 -25.36 -2.63 -3.75
CA TYR A 206 -25.82 -3.60 -2.75
C TYR A 206 -24.67 -4.24 -1.98
N LEU A 207 -23.54 -4.50 -2.63
CA LEU A 207 -22.32 -5.01 -1.97
C LEU A 207 -21.77 -4.00 -0.95
N MET A 208 -21.71 -2.71 -1.28
CA MET A 208 -21.31 -1.64 -0.37
C MET A 208 -22.17 -1.58 0.90
N ARG A 209 -23.40 -2.05 0.83
CA ARG A 209 -24.34 -2.12 1.95
C ARG A 209 -24.39 -3.46 2.65
N ASN A 210 -23.51 -4.40 2.28
CA ASN A 210 -23.50 -5.79 2.74
C ASN A 210 -24.80 -6.56 2.43
N ASP A 211 -25.57 -6.09 1.44
CA ASP A 211 -26.76 -6.82 0.94
C ASP A 211 -26.36 -7.80 -0.16
N TYR A 212 -25.65 -8.84 0.26
CA TYR A 212 -25.09 -9.84 -0.65
C TYR A 212 -26.14 -10.57 -1.49
N LYS A 213 -27.36 -10.70 -0.97
CA LYS A 213 -28.45 -11.39 -1.69
C LYS A 213 -28.92 -10.58 -2.91
N ASN A 214 -29.16 -9.30 -2.74
CA ASN A 214 -29.56 -8.44 -3.84
C ASN A 214 -28.38 -8.15 -4.77
N ALA A 215 -27.14 -8.06 -4.24
CA ALA A 215 -25.94 -7.97 -5.05
C ALA A 215 -25.79 -9.18 -5.99
N GLU A 216 -25.94 -10.40 -5.48
CA GLU A 216 -25.90 -11.63 -6.29
C GLU A 216 -27.00 -11.65 -7.36
N LEU A 217 -28.21 -11.25 -7.01
CA LEU A 217 -29.32 -11.19 -7.97
C LEU A 217 -28.97 -10.25 -9.14
N GLN A 218 -28.52 -9.04 -8.86
CA GLN A 218 -28.23 -8.05 -9.88
C GLN A 218 -27.04 -8.45 -10.76
N ILE A 219 -25.98 -8.99 -10.17
CA ILE A 219 -24.81 -9.39 -10.95
C ILE A 219 -25.09 -10.59 -11.88
N ARG A 220 -25.95 -11.51 -11.47
CA ARG A 220 -26.40 -12.61 -12.34
C ARG A 220 -27.23 -12.10 -13.50
N ILE A 221 -28.06 -11.08 -13.30
CA ILE A 221 -28.80 -10.42 -14.41
C ILE A 221 -27.79 -9.74 -15.36
N ALA A 222 -26.77 -9.05 -14.83
CA ALA A 222 -25.74 -8.42 -15.67
C ALA A 222 -25.05 -9.46 -16.58
N ILE A 223 -24.73 -10.64 -16.04
CA ILE A 223 -24.13 -11.77 -16.79
C ILE A 223 -25.11 -12.35 -17.81
N GLU A 224 -26.41 -12.45 -17.47
CA GLU A 224 -27.42 -12.94 -18.38
C GLU A 224 -27.60 -11.98 -19.59
N VAL A 225 -27.54 -10.67 -19.36
CA VAL A 225 -27.61 -9.66 -20.41
C VAL A 225 -26.34 -9.66 -21.28
N LYS A 226 -25.16 -9.77 -20.67
CA LYS A 226 -23.87 -9.79 -21.36
C LYS A 226 -23.02 -10.94 -20.82
N SER A 227 -23.04 -12.08 -21.50
CA SER A 227 -22.41 -13.32 -21.03
C SER A 227 -20.86 -13.33 -21.09
N ASP A 228 -20.25 -12.37 -21.75
CA ASP A 228 -18.80 -12.19 -21.84
C ASP A 228 -18.28 -11.04 -20.95
N PHE A 229 -19.08 -10.55 -20.02
CA PHE A 229 -18.75 -9.46 -19.12
C PHE A 229 -17.82 -9.97 -17.97
N GLU A 230 -16.51 -10.04 -18.22
CA GLU A 230 -15.50 -10.59 -17.30
C GLU A 230 -15.56 -9.95 -15.91
N LYS A 231 -15.63 -8.61 -15.80
CA LYS A 231 -15.76 -7.89 -14.52
C LYS A 231 -17.00 -8.29 -13.70
N ALA A 232 -18.08 -8.71 -14.36
CA ALA A 232 -19.28 -9.17 -13.66
C ALA A 232 -19.05 -10.54 -13.01
N TYR A 233 -18.30 -11.44 -13.64
CA TYR A 233 -17.91 -12.70 -13.03
C TYR A 233 -16.94 -12.51 -11.86
N GLU A 234 -15.99 -11.59 -11.96
CA GLU A 234 -15.08 -11.24 -10.86
C GLU A 234 -15.87 -10.72 -9.65
N LEU A 235 -16.82 -9.81 -9.87
CA LEU A 235 -17.68 -9.29 -8.81
C LEU A 235 -18.60 -10.40 -8.24
N LEU A 236 -19.12 -11.30 -9.08
CA LEU A 236 -19.91 -12.44 -8.62
C LEU A 236 -19.07 -13.35 -7.71
N SER A 237 -17.83 -13.64 -8.10
CA SER A 237 -16.90 -14.44 -7.30
C SER A 237 -16.68 -13.82 -5.91
N GLN A 238 -16.50 -12.49 -5.84
CA GLN A 238 -16.35 -11.76 -4.59
C GLN A 238 -17.62 -11.80 -3.73
N ILE A 239 -18.81 -11.60 -4.34
CA ILE A 239 -20.10 -11.69 -3.63
C ILE A 239 -20.31 -13.10 -3.05
N LEU A 240 -19.98 -14.13 -3.83
CA LEU A 240 -20.07 -15.52 -3.39
C LEU A 240 -19.09 -15.83 -2.26
N TYR A 241 -17.88 -15.26 -2.32
CA TYR A 241 -16.89 -15.34 -1.24
C TYR A 241 -17.43 -14.73 0.07
N MET A 242 -18.04 -13.54 0.01
CA MET A 242 -18.65 -12.88 1.18
C MET A 242 -19.87 -13.66 1.73
N GLN A 243 -20.49 -14.50 0.92
CA GLN A 243 -21.55 -15.42 1.34
C GLN A 243 -21.03 -16.78 1.81
N GLU A 244 -19.70 -16.96 1.89
CA GLU A 244 -19.05 -18.23 2.25
C GLU A 244 -19.36 -19.40 1.31
N LYS A 245 -19.78 -19.12 0.06
CA LYS A 245 -20.06 -20.11 -0.98
C LYS A 245 -18.79 -20.49 -1.73
N TYR A 246 -17.79 -21.00 -1.03
CA TYR A 246 -16.44 -21.19 -1.55
C TYR A 246 -16.35 -22.16 -2.74
N ASN A 247 -17.20 -23.18 -2.82
CA ASN A 247 -17.23 -24.08 -3.99
C ASN A 247 -17.67 -23.33 -5.25
N ASP A 248 -18.70 -22.49 -5.14
CA ASP A 248 -19.17 -21.68 -6.28
C ASP A 248 -18.11 -20.66 -6.70
N VAL A 249 -17.33 -20.13 -5.75
CA VAL A 249 -16.18 -19.23 -6.01
C VAL A 249 -15.12 -19.97 -6.85
N ILE A 250 -14.81 -21.23 -6.51
CA ILE A 250 -13.85 -22.04 -7.27
C ILE A 250 -14.34 -22.24 -8.71
N ASP A 251 -15.63 -22.60 -8.90
CA ASP A 251 -16.21 -22.82 -10.22
C ASP A 251 -16.16 -21.55 -11.09
N ILE A 252 -16.50 -20.39 -10.53
CA ILE A 252 -16.42 -19.10 -11.25
C ILE A 252 -14.97 -18.74 -11.58
N SER A 253 -14.05 -18.97 -10.64
CA SER A 253 -12.63 -18.71 -10.87
C SER A 253 -12.05 -19.61 -11.95
N ASP A 254 -12.42 -20.89 -11.98
CA ASP A 254 -12.04 -21.83 -13.04
C ASP A 254 -12.57 -21.40 -14.41
N TYR A 255 -13.81 -20.90 -14.46
CA TYR A 255 -14.36 -20.33 -15.68
C TYR A 255 -13.53 -19.12 -16.17
N LEU A 256 -13.22 -18.17 -15.28
CA LEU A 256 -12.39 -16.99 -15.60
C LEU A 256 -10.99 -17.39 -16.08
N ILE A 257 -10.34 -18.33 -15.40
CA ILE A 257 -9.02 -18.85 -15.77
C ILE A 257 -9.06 -19.53 -17.14
N SER A 258 -10.13 -20.26 -17.46
CA SER A 258 -10.30 -20.92 -18.76
C SER A 258 -10.42 -19.91 -19.91
N ARG A 259 -11.01 -18.74 -19.64
CA ARG A 259 -11.16 -17.63 -20.61
C ARG A 259 -9.88 -16.82 -20.76
N ASN A 260 -9.27 -16.48 -19.63
CA ASN A 260 -8.05 -15.70 -19.56
C ASN A 260 -7.10 -16.28 -18.50
N ARG A 261 -6.14 -17.08 -18.95
CA ARG A 261 -5.18 -17.72 -18.04
C ARG A 261 -4.31 -16.72 -17.27
N ASN A 262 -4.16 -15.49 -17.78
CA ASN A 262 -3.37 -14.44 -17.13
C ASN A 262 -4.18 -13.61 -16.12
N ASN A 263 -5.45 -13.95 -15.86
CA ASN A 263 -6.26 -13.27 -14.86
C ASN A 263 -5.75 -13.61 -13.44
N SER A 264 -4.92 -12.73 -12.88
CA SER A 264 -4.31 -12.88 -11.55
C SER A 264 -5.36 -12.97 -10.45
N ASN A 265 -6.41 -12.13 -10.55
CA ASN A 265 -7.48 -12.08 -9.55
C ASN A 265 -8.23 -13.42 -9.44
N ALA A 266 -8.45 -14.10 -10.57
CA ALA A 266 -9.10 -15.40 -10.58
C ALA A 266 -8.23 -16.48 -9.91
N TRP A 267 -6.90 -16.46 -10.14
CA TRP A 267 -5.98 -17.37 -9.45
C TRP A 267 -5.93 -17.09 -7.94
N TYR A 268 -5.88 -15.82 -7.55
CA TYR A 268 -5.90 -15.44 -6.14
C TYR A 268 -7.19 -15.92 -5.46
N THR A 269 -8.35 -15.58 -6.05
CA THR A 269 -9.67 -15.85 -5.48
C THR A 269 -9.94 -17.35 -5.38
N LYS A 270 -9.50 -18.14 -6.38
CA LYS A 270 -9.57 -19.61 -6.31
C LYS A 270 -8.77 -20.13 -5.12
N GLY A 271 -7.52 -19.69 -4.98
CA GLY A 271 -6.65 -20.15 -3.89
C GLY A 271 -7.18 -19.77 -2.51
N ILE A 272 -7.72 -18.53 -2.34
CA ILE A 272 -8.29 -18.13 -1.04
C ILE A 272 -9.54 -18.95 -0.71
N ALA A 273 -10.39 -19.28 -1.69
CA ALA A 273 -11.56 -20.13 -1.49
C ALA A 273 -11.17 -21.57 -1.11
N GLN A 274 -10.16 -22.15 -1.77
CA GLN A 274 -9.59 -23.45 -1.40
C GLN A 274 -9.05 -23.44 0.04
N ASN A 275 -8.34 -22.38 0.42
CA ASN A 275 -7.82 -22.19 1.76
C ASN A 275 -8.95 -22.18 2.82
N LYS A 276 -10.04 -21.44 2.57
CA LYS A 276 -11.22 -21.43 3.46
C LYS A 276 -11.92 -22.77 3.59
N LEU A 277 -11.80 -23.62 2.58
CA LEU A 277 -12.29 -25.03 2.62
C LEU A 277 -11.31 -25.98 3.31
N GLY A 278 -10.14 -25.52 3.75
CA GLY A 278 -9.09 -26.34 4.36
C GLY A 278 -8.25 -27.13 3.34
N LEU A 279 -8.39 -26.83 2.04
CA LEU A 279 -7.60 -27.42 0.95
C LEU A 279 -6.28 -26.63 0.80
N ILE A 280 -5.42 -26.72 1.83
CA ILE A 280 -4.26 -25.84 1.97
C ILE A 280 -3.23 -26.10 0.86
N GLU A 281 -2.90 -27.37 0.58
CA GLU A 281 -1.90 -27.70 -0.45
C GLU A 281 -2.36 -27.27 -1.84
N GLU A 282 -3.64 -27.49 -2.16
CA GLU A 282 -4.24 -27.06 -3.42
C GLU A 282 -4.24 -25.53 -3.56
N SER A 283 -4.48 -24.79 -2.47
CA SER A 283 -4.44 -23.34 -2.47
C SER A 283 -3.02 -22.81 -2.77
N ILE A 284 -2.00 -23.41 -2.15
CA ILE A 284 -0.61 -23.08 -2.38
C ILE A 284 -0.21 -23.35 -3.83
N ASP A 285 -0.58 -24.50 -4.39
CA ASP A 285 -0.26 -24.86 -5.79
C ASP A 285 -1.02 -23.96 -6.78
N THR A 286 -2.24 -23.55 -6.45
CA THR A 286 -3.03 -22.59 -7.23
C THR A 286 -2.33 -21.22 -7.26
N TRP A 287 -1.93 -20.70 -6.10
CA TRP A 287 -1.20 -19.42 -6.02
C TRP A 287 0.19 -19.50 -6.67
N ALA A 288 0.91 -20.62 -6.50
CA ALA A 288 2.19 -20.84 -7.18
C ALA A 288 2.04 -20.77 -8.71
N THR A 289 0.93 -21.30 -9.25
CA THR A 289 0.62 -21.21 -10.67
C THR A 289 0.31 -19.77 -11.07
N GLY A 290 -0.56 -19.06 -10.33
CA GLY A 290 -0.88 -17.65 -10.55
C GLY A 290 0.38 -16.77 -10.53
N LEU A 291 1.25 -16.93 -9.54
CA LEU A 291 2.52 -16.21 -9.41
C LEU A 291 3.52 -16.53 -10.53
N SER A 292 3.46 -17.71 -11.14
CA SER A 292 4.29 -18.02 -12.32
C SER A 292 3.87 -17.23 -13.56
N LEU A 293 2.61 -16.81 -13.61
CA LEU A 293 2.03 -16.02 -14.71
C LEU A 293 2.11 -14.52 -14.41
N ASN A 294 1.87 -14.13 -13.17
CA ASN A 294 2.02 -12.75 -12.70
C ASN A 294 2.95 -12.68 -11.47
N PRO A 295 4.27 -12.62 -11.67
CA PRO A 295 5.23 -12.57 -10.55
C PRO A 295 5.17 -11.28 -9.72
N GLN A 296 4.43 -10.27 -10.15
CA GLN A 296 4.34 -8.97 -9.46
C GLN A 296 3.17 -8.87 -8.49
N ASP A 297 2.32 -9.91 -8.40
CA ASP A 297 1.23 -9.95 -7.44
C ASP A 297 1.76 -10.21 -6.02
N GLU A 298 2.05 -9.13 -5.30
CA GLU A 298 2.62 -9.20 -3.95
C GLU A 298 1.61 -9.74 -2.93
N ILE A 299 0.31 -9.44 -3.07
CA ILE A 299 -0.73 -9.87 -2.12
C ILE A 299 -0.93 -11.38 -2.21
N MET A 300 -1.02 -11.92 -3.43
CA MET A 300 -1.05 -13.36 -3.64
C MET A 300 0.20 -14.06 -3.08
N ARG A 301 1.37 -13.43 -3.26
CA ARG A 301 2.63 -13.96 -2.70
C ARG A 301 2.61 -13.99 -1.18
N PHE A 302 2.19 -12.91 -0.52
CA PHE A 302 2.06 -12.89 0.94
C PHE A 302 1.05 -13.93 1.44
N ALA A 303 -0.10 -14.07 0.77
CA ALA A 303 -1.07 -15.12 1.11
C ALA A 303 -0.44 -16.51 1.08
N MET A 304 0.30 -16.82 0.01
CA MET A 304 1.01 -18.09 -0.13
C MET A 304 2.10 -18.28 0.94
N GLU A 305 2.88 -17.25 1.25
CA GLU A 305 3.94 -17.29 2.26
C GLU A 305 3.40 -17.61 3.65
N LEU A 306 2.28 -17.01 4.03
CA LEU A 306 1.63 -17.27 5.32
C LEU A 306 1.28 -18.74 5.46
N GLU A 307 0.61 -19.31 4.46
CA GLU A 307 0.18 -20.71 4.49
C GLU A 307 1.38 -21.68 4.42
N LEU A 308 2.40 -21.36 3.61
CA LEU A 308 3.64 -22.14 3.57
C LEU A 308 4.32 -22.23 4.95
N ARG A 309 4.36 -21.12 5.68
CA ARG A 309 5.01 -21.07 7.00
C ARG A 309 4.23 -21.85 8.05
N ASP A 310 2.90 -21.73 8.02
CA ASP A 310 2.04 -22.23 9.09
C ASP A 310 1.72 -23.72 8.93
N PHE A 311 1.66 -24.23 7.70
CA PHE A 311 1.15 -25.57 7.44
C PHE A 311 2.17 -26.54 6.82
N LEU A 312 3.21 -26.06 6.13
CA LEU A 312 4.16 -26.97 5.48
C LEU A 312 5.47 -27.11 6.28
N PRO A 313 6.09 -28.30 6.25
CA PRO A 313 7.37 -28.54 6.92
C PRO A 313 8.50 -27.69 6.31
N LEU A 314 9.58 -27.49 7.06
CA LEU A 314 10.71 -26.65 6.63
C LEU A 314 11.42 -27.19 5.38
N GLU A 315 11.38 -28.50 5.17
CA GLU A 315 12.02 -29.21 4.08
C GLU A 315 11.19 -29.16 2.77
N ASP A 316 9.98 -28.59 2.78
CA ASP A 316 9.15 -28.49 1.59
C ASP A 316 9.83 -27.60 0.54
N PHE A 317 10.01 -28.13 -0.67
CA PHE A 317 10.70 -27.43 -1.75
C PHE A 317 10.03 -26.12 -2.19
N ARG A 318 8.72 -25.98 -1.96
CA ARG A 318 7.98 -24.76 -2.28
C ARG A 318 8.43 -23.59 -1.43
N ARG A 319 8.84 -23.83 -0.17
CA ARG A 319 9.43 -22.83 0.74
C ARG A 319 10.75 -22.30 0.16
N SER A 320 11.67 -23.18 -0.22
CA SER A 320 12.99 -22.79 -0.77
C SER A 320 12.84 -22.11 -2.14
N LYS A 321 11.87 -22.55 -2.95
CA LYS A 321 11.58 -21.92 -4.24
C LYS A 321 11.13 -20.46 -4.08
N LEU A 322 10.19 -20.20 -3.15
CA LEU A 322 9.70 -18.86 -2.88
C LEU A 322 10.78 -18.00 -2.17
N ALA A 323 11.55 -18.59 -1.26
CA ALA A 323 12.71 -17.95 -0.66
C ALA A 323 13.73 -17.46 -1.71
N SER A 324 13.93 -18.22 -2.78
CA SER A 324 14.83 -17.84 -3.88
C SER A 324 14.39 -16.55 -4.60
N PHE A 325 13.09 -16.28 -4.69
CA PHE A 325 12.57 -15.02 -5.24
C PHE A 325 13.01 -13.82 -4.38
N HIS A 326 12.92 -13.95 -3.05
CA HIS A 326 13.35 -12.89 -2.13
C HIS A 326 14.86 -12.67 -2.13
N ILE A 327 15.66 -13.73 -2.27
CA ILE A 327 17.11 -13.61 -2.45
C ILE A 327 17.45 -12.78 -3.71
N GLU A 328 16.74 -13.02 -4.80
CA GLU A 328 16.99 -12.28 -6.04
C GLU A 328 16.59 -10.79 -5.90
N ASN A 329 15.45 -10.50 -5.27
CA ASN A 329 15.05 -9.14 -4.95
C ASN A 329 16.06 -8.45 -4.03
N ALA A 330 16.54 -9.15 -2.98
CA ALA A 330 17.56 -8.62 -2.08
C ALA A 330 18.82 -8.18 -2.85
N LYS A 331 19.32 -9.01 -3.77
CA LYS A 331 20.46 -8.67 -4.63
C LYS A 331 20.19 -7.46 -5.53
N GLN A 332 18.96 -7.30 -6.02
CA GLN A 332 18.58 -6.11 -6.79
C GLN A 332 18.62 -4.85 -5.93
N TYR A 333 18.16 -4.92 -4.67
CA TYR A 333 18.28 -3.81 -3.71
C TYR A 333 19.74 -3.51 -3.38
N GLU A 334 20.59 -4.52 -3.14
CA GLU A 334 22.03 -4.34 -2.94
C GLU A 334 22.69 -3.64 -4.13
N SER A 335 22.36 -4.04 -5.35
CA SER A 335 22.90 -3.42 -6.57
C SER A 335 22.55 -1.94 -6.72
N ARG A 336 21.50 -1.47 -6.03
CA ARG A 336 21.03 -0.08 -5.97
C ARG A 336 21.46 0.64 -4.69
N TYR A 337 22.26 -0.02 -3.85
CA TYR A 337 22.68 0.47 -2.52
C TYR A 337 21.51 0.71 -1.54
N ASP A 338 20.34 0.12 -1.77
CA ASP A 338 19.23 0.10 -0.81
C ASP A 338 19.40 -1.04 0.19
N ASN A 339 20.28 -0.81 1.20
CA ASN A 339 20.56 -1.80 2.23
C ASN A 339 19.31 -2.15 3.06
N SER A 340 18.39 -1.21 3.26
CA SER A 340 17.17 -1.45 4.04
C SER A 340 16.20 -2.38 3.29
N GLY A 341 16.09 -2.21 1.98
CA GLY A 341 15.34 -3.11 1.12
C GLY A 341 15.95 -4.52 1.06
N ALA A 342 17.29 -4.60 0.94
CA ALA A 342 17.99 -5.88 0.94
C ALA A 342 17.79 -6.65 2.25
N VAL A 343 17.96 -5.99 3.40
CA VAL A 343 17.72 -6.58 4.73
C VAL A 343 16.29 -7.09 4.86
N TYR A 344 15.30 -6.32 4.41
CA TYR A 344 13.90 -6.72 4.44
C TYR A 344 13.65 -8.01 3.64
N GLU A 345 14.19 -8.11 2.44
CA GLU A 345 14.02 -9.30 1.58
C GLU A 345 14.77 -10.52 2.14
N TYR A 346 15.98 -10.34 2.73
CA TYR A 346 16.66 -11.43 3.41
C TYR A 346 15.91 -11.91 4.66
N GLN A 347 15.32 -11.00 5.42
CA GLN A 347 14.48 -11.39 6.57
C GLN A 347 13.26 -12.21 6.10
N ARG A 348 12.57 -11.82 5.01
CA ARG A 348 11.49 -12.63 4.42
C ARG A 348 11.98 -14.00 3.96
N THR A 349 13.16 -14.05 3.33
CA THR A 349 13.79 -15.34 2.97
C THR A 349 13.94 -16.23 4.17
N LEU A 350 14.46 -15.71 5.28
CA LEU A 350 14.72 -16.48 6.51
C LEU A 350 13.45 -16.83 7.30
N LEU A 351 12.35 -16.11 7.09
CA LEU A 351 11.03 -16.52 7.60
C LEU A 351 10.49 -17.74 6.86
N LEU A 352 10.73 -17.82 5.54
CA LEU A 352 10.28 -18.94 4.70
C LEU A 352 11.21 -20.15 4.84
N ASP A 353 12.50 -19.92 4.77
CA ASP A 353 13.55 -20.95 4.80
C ASP A 353 14.64 -20.57 5.82
N PRO A 354 14.40 -20.84 7.10
CA PRO A 354 15.34 -20.48 8.19
C PRO A 354 16.72 -21.14 8.05
N LEU A 355 16.81 -22.27 7.34
CA LEU A 355 18.05 -23.01 7.13
C LEU A 355 18.81 -22.60 5.87
N ASN A 356 18.34 -21.56 5.15
CA ASN A 356 19.01 -21.06 3.96
C ASN A 356 20.33 -20.38 4.28
N ALA A 357 21.43 -21.15 4.20
CA ALA A 357 22.76 -20.67 4.54
C ALA A 357 23.19 -19.47 3.68
N ASN A 358 22.84 -19.44 2.37
CA ASN A 358 23.23 -18.35 1.48
C ASN A 358 22.57 -17.02 1.87
N ALA A 359 21.26 -17.05 2.13
CA ALA A 359 20.54 -15.87 2.59
C ALA A 359 21.04 -15.41 3.97
N ARG A 360 21.33 -16.36 4.86
CA ARG A 360 21.84 -16.06 6.19
C ARG A 360 23.24 -15.46 6.15
N PHE A 361 24.12 -15.93 5.27
CA PHE A 361 25.41 -15.29 5.02
C PHE A 361 25.26 -13.87 4.50
N ALA A 362 24.39 -13.67 3.52
CA ALA A 362 24.15 -12.33 2.97
C ALA A 362 23.58 -11.39 4.02
N TYR A 363 22.60 -11.84 4.79
CA TYR A 363 22.05 -11.07 5.92
C TYR A 363 23.11 -10.75 6.97
N ALA A 364 23.95 -11.75 7.32
CA ALA A 364 25.07 -11.55 8.25
C ALA A 364 26.04 -10.47 7.74
N ASN A 365 26.41 -10.48 6.46
CA ASN A 365 27.26 -9.44 5.89
C ASN A 365 26.65 -8.03 6.00
N MET A 366 25.31 -7.89 5.90
CA MET A 366 24.65 -6.60 6.16
C MET A 366 24.80 -6.17 7.63
N LEU A 367 24.76 -7.11 8.57
CA LEU A 367 25.02 -6.82 9.98
C LEU A 367 26.49 -6.40 10.21
N GLU A 368 27.46 -7.09 9.58
CA GLU A 368 28.89 -6.73 9.63
C GLU A 368 29.13 -5.31 9.13
N LEU A 369 28.52 -4.94 7.98
CA LEU A 369 28.60 -3.60 7.39
C LEU A 369 28.03 -2.51 8.31
N ASN A 370 27.01 -2.83 9.09
CA ASN A 370 26.40 -1.92 10.07
C ASN A 370 27.14 -1.92 11.43
N GLY A 371 28.27 -2.61 11.56
CA GLY A 371 29.05 -2.71 12.79
C GLY A 371 28.41 -3.52 13.90
N MET A 372 27.50 -4.45 13.53
CA MET A 372 26.81 -5.39 14.42
C MET A 372 27.53 -6.73 14.43
N TYR A 373 28.71 -6.77 15.05
CA TYR A 373 29.63 -7.92 14.99
C TYR A 373 29.20 -9.11 15.85
N GLU A 374 28.53 -8.86 17.01
CA GLU A 374 27.98 -9.93 17.86
C GLU A 374 26.82 -10.62 17.11
N LEU A 375 25.90 -9.88 16.52
CA LEU A 375 24.83 -10.44 15.71
C LEU A 375 25.34 -11.13 14.45
N TYR A 376 26.36 -10.58 13.77
CA TYR A 376 27.03 -11.24 12.66
C TYR A 376 27.56 -12.61 13.07
N PHE A 377 28.29 -12.67 14.17
CA PHE A 377 28.89 -13.89 14.68
C PHE A 377 27.84 -14.95 15.05
N GLU A 378 26.73 -14.55 15.64
CA GLU A 378 25.60 -15.45 15.94
C GLU A 378 25.00 -16.05 14.69
N GLN A 379 24.90 -15.28 13.58
CA GLN A 379 24.42 -15.82 12.30
C GLN A 379 25.40 -16.87 11.76
N LEU A 380 26.72 -16.65 11.88
CA LEU A 380 27.75 -17.63 11.46
C LEU A 380 27.71 -18.90 12.31
N LYS A 381 27.55 -18.77 13.62
CA LYS A 381 27.37 -19.92 14.53
C LYS A 381 26.12 -20.73 14.17
N PHE A 382 25.01 -20.05 13.90
CA PHE A 382 23.76 -20.73 13.48
C PHE A 382 24.02 -21.60 12.24
N ILE A 383 24.74 -21.06 11.23
CA ILE A 383 25.09 -21.81 10.02
C ILE A 383 25.99 -22.99 10.38
N GLN A 384 26.99 -22.80 11.24
CA GLN A 384 27.92 -23.86 11.67
C GLN A 384 27.21 -25.02 12.38
N GLU A 385 26.20 -24.71 13.20
CA GLU A 385 25.43 -25.69 13.95
C GLU A 385 24.40 -26.44 13.11
N ASN A 386 23.73 -25.75 12.17
CA ASN A 386 22.60 -26.30 11.46
C ASN A 386 22.91 -26.75 10.01
N THR A 387 23.93 -26.16 9.37
CA THR A 387 24.36 -26.49 8.00
C THR A 387 25.88 -26.49 7.87
N PRO A 388 26.59 -27.34 8.65
CA PRO A 388 28.06 -27.33 8.74
C PRO A 388 28.75 -27.61 7.40
N GLU A 389 28.10 -28.32 6.48
CA GLU A 389 28.62 -28.59 5.15
C GLU A 389 28.72 -27.33 4.26
N LYS A 390 28.10 -26.23 4.65
CA LYS A 390 28.17 -24.92 3.96
C LYS A 390 29.33 -24.06 4.49
N ILE A 391 29.99 -24.45 5.57
CA ILE A 391 31.13 -23.72 6.15
C ILE A 391 32.38 -23.97 5.32
N THR A 392 32.86 -22.94 4.65
CA THR A 392 34.15 -22.94 3.94
C THR A 392 35.28 -22.68 4.95
N LYS A 393 36.53 -22.99 4.55
CA LYS A 393 37.71 -22.68 5.37
C LYS A 393 37.75 -21.18 5.73
N THR A 394 37.49 -20.31 4.76
CA THR A 394 37.46 -18.84 4.99
C THR A 394 36.45 -18.44 6.04
N VAL A 395 35.27 -19.06 6.05
CA VAL A 395 34.23 -18.80 7.06
C VAL A 395 34.64 -19.34 8.42
N SER A 396 35.27 -20.52 8.49
CA SER A 396 35.84 -21.08 9.74
C SER A 396 36.90 -20.16 10.34
N ASP A 397 37.82 -19.65 9.50
CA ASP A 397 38.86 -18.69 9.92
C ASP A 397 38.25 -17.40 10.48
N LYS A 398 37.15 -16.91 9.84
CA LYS A 398 36.37 -15.75 10.33
C LYS A 398 35.72 -16.05 11.69
N ILE A 399 35.09 -17.21 11.85
CA ILE A 399 34.47 -17.62 13.13
C ILE A 399 35.51 -17.57 14.25
N GLU A 400 36.69 -18.18 14.06
CA GLU A 400 37.76 -18.17 15.05
C GLU A 400 38.26 -16.74 15.37
N ALA A 401 38.41 -15.90 14.33
CA ALA A 401 38.82 -14.52 14.50
C ALA A 401 37.81 -13.71 15.31
N TYR A 402 36.50 -13.82 14.97
CA TYR A 402 35.44 -13.10 15.69
C TYR A 402 35.24 -13.67 17.11
N GLU A 403 35.38 -14.97 17.33
CA GLU A 403 35.35 -15.56 18.66
C GLU A 403 36.41 -14.96 19.58
N SER A 404 37.63 -14.73 19.05
CA SER A 404 38.70 -14.05 19.77
C SER A 404 38.39 -12.55 19.97
N LEU A 405 37.92 -11.86 18.94
CA LEU A 405 37.58 -10.42 18.98
C LEU A 405 36.50 -10.13 20.03
N LEU A 406 35.48 -10.96 20.07
CA LEU A 406 34.29 -10.77 20.92
C LEU A 406 34.49 -11.25 22.37
N ASN A 407 35.71 -11.63 22.76
CA ASN A 407 36.02 -12.03 24.15
C ASN A 407 35.87 -10.89 25.17
N ASN A 408 35.91 -9.62 24.73
CA ASN A 408 35.83 -8.44 25.59
C ASN A 408 34.51 -7.67 25.45
N THR A 409 33.44 -8.32 24.97
CA THR A 409 32.11 -7.65 24.84
C THR A 409 31.49 -7.34 26.20
N LEU A 410 30.56 -6.40 26.23
CA LEU A 410 29.79 -6.06 27.43
C LEU A 410 29.02 -7.27 27.97
N ALA A 411 28.51 -8.11 27.10
CA ALA A 411 27.79 -9.33 27.44
C ALA A 411 28.67 -10.26 28.29
N LYS A 412 29.93 -10.51 27.88
CA LYS A 412 30.87 -11.32 28.62
C LYS A 412 31.34 -10.63 29.91
N LYS A 413 31.62 -9.33 29.88
CA LYS A 413 32.02 -8.55 31.08
C LYS A 413 30.97 -8.64 32.18
N TRP A 414 29.70 -8.49 31.84
CA TRP A 414 28.59 -8.50 32.79
C TRP A 414 27.98 -9.89 33.00
N LYS A 415 28.45 -10.91 32.30
CA LYS A 415 27.94 -12.30 32.33
C LYS A 415 26.43 -12.35 32.03
N VAL A 416 26.01 -11.63 31.02
CA VAL A 416 24.63 -11.55 30.53
C VAL A 416 24.60 -12.10 29.13
N ASP A 417 23.61 -12.97 28.83
CA ASP A 417 23.36 -13.41 27.47
C ASP A 417 22.50 -12.35 26.78
N SER A 418 23.11 -11.57 25.89
CA SER A 418 22.45 -10.42 25.24
C SER A 418 21.34 -10.82 24.25
N PHE A 419 21.36 -12.06 23.72
CA PHE A 419 20.40 -12.53 22.72
C PHE A 419 19.15 -13.14 23.33
N TYR A 420 19.24 -13.64 24.58
CA TYR A 420 18.09 -14.20 25.31
C TYR A 420 17.52 -13.25 26.36
N LEU A 421 17.76 -11.94 26.21
CA LEU A 421 17.20 -10.93 27.09
C LEU A 421 15.70 -10.71 26.82
N ASP A 422 14.92 -10.67 27.90
CA ASP A 422 13.58 -10.12 27.87
C ASP A 422 13.65 -8.59 27.82
N LYS A 423 13.85 -8.03 26.64
CA LYS A 423 13.95 -6.59 26.41
C LYS A 423 12.63 -5.88 26.67
N THR A 424 12.72 -4.61 27.09
CA THR A 424 11.57 -3.73 27.18
C THR A 424 11.12 -3.34 25.78
N ARG A 425 9.88 -3.70 25.43
CA ARG A 425 9.32 -3.47 24.10
C ARG A 425 8.01 -2.70 24.16
N TRP A 426 7.69 -2.01 23.07
CA TRP A 426 6.34 -1.51 22.83
C TRP A 426 5.45 -2.65 22.35
N ASN A 427 4.37 -2.90 23.09
CA ASN A 427 3.41 -3.92 22.72
C ASN A 427 2.32 -3.28 21.85
N ILE A 428 2.27 -3.65 20.58
CA ILE A 428 1.35 -3.07 19.58
C ILE A 428 0.46 -4.17 19.03
N ALA A 429 -0.86 -3.93 19.02
CA ALA A 429 -1.80 -4.81 18.33
C ALA A 429 -2.16 -4.24 16.97
N ILE A 430 -2.29 -5.11 15.97
CA ILE A 430 -2.84 -4.76 14.66
C ILE A 430 -4.20 -5.43 14.51
N PHE A 431 -5.21 -4.63 14.18
CA PHE A 431 -6.57 -5.05 13.90
C PHE A 431 -6.96 -4.67 12.48
N TYR A 432 -7.92 -5.36 11.91
CA TYR A 432 -8.49 -5.08 10.60
C TYR A 432 -9.99 -5.36 10.61
N THR A 433 -10.70 -4.81 9.63
CA THR A 433 -12.14 -5.03 9.44
C THR A 433 -12.39 -5.87 8.20
N ASP A 434 -13.54 -6.53 8.15
CA ASP A 434 -13.99 -7.28 6.93
C ASP A 434 -14.46 -6.35 5.80
N GLU A 435 -14.51 -5.03 6.03
CA GLU A 435 -14.87 -4.08 5.00
C GLU A 435 -13.82 -4.09 3.88
N THR A 436 -14.06 -4.86 2.85
CA THR A 436 -13.23 -4.87 1.66
C THR A 436 -13.65 -3.74 0.73
N LYS A 437 -12.79 -2.74 0.61
CA LYS A 437 -12.86 -1.75 -0.48
C LYS A 437 -11.99 -2.17 -1.69
N SER A 438 -11.45 -3.38 -1.64
CA SER A 438 -10.65 -3.98 -2.70
C SER A 438 -11.52 -4.93 -3.52
N PHE A 439 -11.59 -4.70 -4.83
CA PHE A 439 -12.30 -5.58 -5.75
C PHE A 439 -11.38 -6.63 -6.39
N ALA A 440 -10.05 -6.53 -6.19
CA ALA A 440 -9.08 -7.45 -6.77
C ALA A 440 -8.77 -8.63 -5.85
N HIS A 441 -8.49 -8.36 -4.57
CA HIS A 441 -8.09 -9.38 -3.60
C HIS A 441 -9.08 -9.45 -2.44
N SER A 442 -9.96 -10.46 -2.46
CA SER A 442 -10.78 -10.79 -1.29
C SER A 442 -9.87 -11.08 -0.09
N ASP A 443 -10.29 -10.70 1.14
CA ASP A 443 -9.48 -10.89 2.35
C ASP A 443 -8.16 -10.08 2.40
N ALA A 444 -7.99 -9.08 1.52
CA ALA A 444 -6.76 -8.28 1.44
C ALA A 444 -6.41 -7.58 2.76
N ASN A 445 -7.41 -7.15 3.54
CA ASN A 445 -7.21 -6.54 4.86
C ASN A 445 -6.54 -7.51 5.85
N ARG A 446 -6.94 -8.78 5.85
CA ARG A 446 -6.29 -9.81 6.69
C ARG A 446 -4.84 -10.02 6.28
N ILE A 447 -4.59 -10.17 4.98
CA ILE A 447 -3.23 -10.35 4.44
C ILE A 447 -2.38 -9.12 4.78
N ALA A 448 -2.91 -7.91 4.61
CA ALA A 448 -2.21 -6.68 4.95
C ALA A 448 -1.89 -6.58 6.46
N ALA A 449 -2.80 -6.99 7.32
CA ALA A 449 -2.59 -6.98 8.77
C ALA A 449 -1.48 -7.96 9.20
N LEU A 450 -1.49 -9.17 8.66
CA LEU A 450 -0.47 -10.18 8.93
C LEU A 450 0.88 -9.76 8.37
N ALA A 451 0.93 -9.28 7.13
CA ALA A 451 2.13 -8.74 6.51
C ALA A 451 2.68 -7.52 7.26
N ALA A 452 1.80 -6.64 7.76
CA ALA A 452 2.18 -5.50 8.59
C ALA A 452 2.81 -5.93 9.93
N SER A 453 2.40 -7.06 10.50
CA SER A 453 3.09 -7.63 11.67
C SER A 453 4.49 -8.15 11.31
N ASP A 454 4.61 -8.81 10.17
CA ASP A 454 5.88 -9.39 9.72
C ASP A 454 6.98 -8.35 9.48
N VAL A 455 6.64 -7.13 9.00
CA VAL A 455 7.64 -6.07 8.78
C VAL A 455 8.26 -5.54 10.08
N PHE A 456 7.65 -5.81 11.24
CA PHE A 456 8.23 -5.50 12.56
C PHE A 456 9.07 -6.67 13.12
N SER A 457 9.10 -7.82 12.46
CA SER A 457 9.95 -8.93 12.90
C SER A 457 11.42 -8.49 12.86
N GLY A 458 12.12 -8.75 13.96
CA GLY A 458 13.52 -8.29 14.09
C GLY A 458 13.71 -6.84 14.53
N VAL A 459 12.64 -6.07 14.74
CA VAL A 459 12.73 -4.73 15.35
C VAL A 459 12.77 -4.86 16.87
N ALA A 460 13.90 -4.50 17.47
CA ALA A 460 14.17 -4.77 18.88
C ALA A 460 13.21 -4.05 19.84
N ILE A 461 12.77 -2.82 19.51
CA ILE A 461 11.94 -1.97 20.38
C ILE A 461 10.44 -2.30 20.35
N THR A 462 9.97 -3.18 19.46
CA THR A 462 8.56 -3.50 19.29
C THR A 462 8.25 -4.98 19.46
N SER A 463 7.05 -5.26 19.96
CA SER A 463 6.42 -6.57 19.92
C SER A 463 5.03 -6.37 19.28
N VAL A 464 4.89 -6.75 18.03
CA VAL A 464 3.67 -6.55 17.26
C VAL A 464 2.91 -7.87 17.15
N LYS A 465 1.60 -7.82 17.38
CA LYS A 465 0.71 -8.98 17.24
C LYS A 465 -0.51 -8.60 16.42
N THR A 466 -0.90 -9.46 15.50
CA THR A 466 -2.11 -9.31 14.70
C THR A 466 -3.20 -10.23 15.22
N GLN A 467 -4.43 -9.71 15.32
CA GLN A 467 -5.59 -10.55 15.56
C GLN A 467 -5.96 -11.28 14.26
N VAL A 468 -6.16 -12.59 14.34
CA VAL A 468 -6.45 -13.44 13.17
C VAL A 468 -7.87 -13.20 12.63
N THR A 469 -8.82 -12.86 13.52
CA THR A 469 -10.21 -12.58 13.15
C THR A 469 -10.45 -11.08 12.99
N PRO A 470 -11.27 -10.66 12.02
CA PRO A 470 -11.61 -9.26 11.85
C PRO A 470 -12.36 -8.71 13.07
N ILE A 471 -12.25 -7.40 13.29
CA ILE A 471 -13.03 -6.70 14.30
C ILE A 471 -14.33 -6.16 13.68
N SER A 472 -15.41 -6.21 14.45
CA SER A 472 -16.71 -5.66 14.06
C SER A 472 -16.84 -4.15 14.33
N SER A 473 -16.00 -3.62 15.24
CA SER A 473 -16.07 -2.20 15.65
C SER A 473 -14.80 -1.72 16.35
N TYR A 474 -14.61 -0.40 16.36
CA TYR A 474 -13.58 0.25 17.18
C TYR A 474 -13.66 -0.16 18.67
N SER A 475 -14.88 -0.26 19.22
CA SER A 475 -15.08 -0.63 20.63
C SER A 475 -14.57 -2.03 20.95
N GLU A 476 -14.65 -2.96 20.01
CA GLU A 476 -14.09 -4.30 20.12
C GLU A 476 -12.56 -4.24 20.13
N ALA A 477 -11.96 -3.54 19.16
CA ALA A 477 -10.50 -3.35 19.09
C ALA A 477 -9.95 -2.75 20.40
N PHE A 478 -10.57 -1.68 20.89
CA PHE A 478 -10.15 -1.04 22.14
C PHE A 478 -10.29 -1.96 23.35
N ARG A 479 -11.38 -2.72 23.45
CA ARG A 479 -11.58 -3.71 24.53
C ARG A 479 -10.50 -4.78 24.49
N ASN A 480 -10.21 -5.32 23.33
CA ASN A 480 -9.18 -6.33 23.13
C ASN A 480 -7.79 -5.78 23.45
N ALA A 481 -7.47 -4.58 22.98
CA ALA A 481 -6.19 -3.93 23.27
C ALA A 481 -6.01 -3.68 24.78
N ARG A 482 -7.04 -3.20 25.46
CA ARG A 482 -7.01 -2.94 26.92
C ARG A 482 -6.90 -4.21 27.75
N ASN A 483 -7.65 -5.27 27.40
CA ASN A 483 -7.62 -6.54 28.12
C ASN A 483 -6.25 -7.22 28.02
N ASN A 484 -5.60 -7.13 26.86
CA ASN A 484 -4.28 -7.70 26.61
C ASN A 484 -3.13 -6.74 26.98
N LYS A 485 -3.43 -5.55 27.53
CA LYS A 485 -2.45 -4.54 27.97
C LYS A 485 -1.48 -4.10 26.86
N TYR A 486 -1.99 -3.96 25.63
CA TYR A 486 -1.21 -3.33 24.57
C TYR A 486 -0.99 -1.85 24.84
N ASP A 487 0.21 -1.35 24.58
CA ASP A 487 0.54 0.07 24.69
C ASP A 487 -0.22 0.89 23.66
N TYR A 488 -0.24 0.38 22.43
CA TYR A 488 -0.93 0.97 21.29
C TYR A 488 -1.66 -0.11 20.49
N PHE A 489 -2.63 0.32 19.71
CA PHE A 489 -3.22 -0.54 18.68
C PHE A 489 -3.47 0.24 17.41
N VAL A 490 -3.39 -0.46 16.30
CA VAL A 490 -3.60 0.08 14.96
C VAL A 490 -4.79 -0.64 14.33
N ILE A 491 -5.69 0.10 13.74
CA ILE A 491 -6.73 -0.44 12.86
C ILE A 491 -6.31 -0.08 11.45
N LEU A 492 -6.17 -1.09 10.59
CA LEU A 492 -5.76 -0.88 9.22
C LEU A 492 -6.81 -1.37 8.22
N GLY A 493 -6.75 -0.77 7.04
CA GLY A 493 -7.51 -1.17 5.86
C GLY A 493 -6.67 -0.96 4.61
N LEU A 494 -6.86 -1.81 3.63
CA LEU A 494 -6.20 -1.73 2.34
C LEU A 494 -7.18 -1.28 1.27
N SER A 495 -6.77 -0.35 0.43
CA SER A 495 -7.45 0.01 -0.81
C SER A 495 -6.47 -0.21 -1.96
N GLU A 496 -6.91 -0.86 -3.02
CA GLU A 496 -6.05 -1.17 -4.15
C GLU A 496 -6.76 -0.96 -5.49
N SER A 497 -5.95 -0.71 -6.50
CA SER A 497 -6.31 -0.78 -7.91
C SER A 497 -5.24 -1.59 -8.66
N ASP A 498 -5.42 -1.78 -9.97
CA ASP A 498 -4.42 -2.46 -10.80
C ASP A 498 -3.05 -1.76 -10.73
N GLU A 499 -3.04 -0.44 -10.58
CA GLU A 499 -1.81 0.37 -10.64
C GLU A 499 -1.27 0.77 -9.26
N ASP A 500 -2.12 0.92 -8.25
CA ASP A 500 -1.76 1.49 -6.96
C ASP A 500 -2.26 0.70 -5.75
N VAL A 501 -1.70 1.02 -4.59
CA VAL A 501 -2.12 0.51 -3.28
C VAL A 501 -2.05 1.64 -2.26
N THR A 502 -3.08 1.75 -1.43
CA THR A 502 -3.12 2.64 -0.26
C THR A 502 -3.38 1.83 1.01
N LEU A 503 -2.44 1.89 1.95
CA LEU A 503 -2.62 1.34 3.29
C LEU A 503 -3.09 2.47 4.22
N LYS A 504 -4.33 2.38 4.69
CA LYS A 504 -4.94 3.32 5.65
C LYS A 504 -4.73 2.80 7.05
N THR A 505 -4.18 3.63 7.93
CA THR A 505 -3.89 3.23 9.30
C THR A 505 -4.38 4.28 10.29
N LYS A 506 -5.01 3.82 11.37
CA LYS A 506 -5.34 4.65 12.52
C LYS A 506 -4.73 4.03 13.77
N MET A 507 -3.85 4.76 14.41
CA MET A 507 -3.17 4.34 15.62
C MET A 507 -3.84 4.96 16.86
N TYR A 508 -4.02 4.16 17.89
CA TYR A 508 -4.73 4.53 19.11
C TYR A 508 -3.93 4.13 20.35
N SER A 509 -4.13 4.87 21.45
CA SER A 509 -3.63 4.49 22.77
C SER A 509 -4.40 3.25 23.31
N GLY A 510 -3.69 2.19 23.67
CA GLY A 510 -4.29 1.00 24.28
C GLY A 510 -4.92 1.27 25.64
N ARG A 511 -4.43 2.30 26.34
CA ARG A 511 -4.91 2.69 27.68
C ARG A 511 -6.18 3.54 27.61
N THR A 512 -6.24 4.55 26.77
CA THR A 512 -7.34 5.55 26.72
C THR A 512 -8.28 5.36 25.54
N GLY A 513 -7.83 4.69 24.47
CA GLY A 513 -8.55 4.60 23.22
C GLY A 513 -8.47 5.87 22.36
N THR A 514 -7.72 6.88 22.77
CA THR A 514 -7.59 8.13 22.03
C THR A 514 -6.82 7.89 20.73
N GLU A 515 -7.28 8.46 19.63
CA GLU A 515 -6.57 8.45 18.35
C GLU A 515 -5.28 9.25 18.48
N ILE A 516 -4.19 8.67 18.02
CA ILE A 516 -2.84 9.23 18.09
C ILE A 516 -2.39 9.73 16.71
N ALA A 517 -2.63 8.92 15.69
CA ALA A 517 -2.26 9.22 14.33
C ALA A 517 -3.25 8.57 13.36
N SER A 518 -3.52 9.28 12.26
CA SER A 518 -4.27 8.77 11.12
C SER A 518 -3.43 9.03 9.87
N GLU A 519 -2.99 7.98 9.20
CA GLU A 519 -2.05 8.07 8.09
C GLU A 519 -2.47 7.18 6.94
N ASN A 520 -2.16 7.65 5.73
CA ASN A 520 -2.37 6.92 4.49
C ASN A 520 -1.02 6.77 3.78
N PHE A 521 -0.65 5.53 3.49
CA PHE A 521 0.58 5.21 2.78
C PHE A 521 0.22 4.75 1.37
N TYR A 522 0.57 5.57 0.39
CA TYR A 522 0.29 5.35 -1.02
C TYR A 522 1.56 4.89 -1.76
N SER A 523 1.41 3.97 -2.70
CA SER A 523 2.49 3.55 -3.61
C SER A 523 1.95 2.99 -4.91
N THR A 524 2.76 3.10 -5.97
CA THR A 524 2.53 2.53 -7.30
C THR A 524 3.68 1.62 -7.71
N GLY A 525 3.50 0.86 -8.78
CA GLY A 525 4.53 0.00 -9.35
C GLY A 525 4.61 -1.40 -8.73
N ASN A 526 5.63 -2.15 -9.10
CA ASN A 526 5.71 -3.59 -8.84
C ASN A 526 5.90 -3.99 -7.37
N ASN A 527 6.47 -3.08 -6.54
CA ASN A 527 6.71 -3.32 -5.12
C ASN A 527 5.82 -2.41 -4.26
N LYS A 528 4.63 -2.09 -4.76
CA LYS A 528 3.72 -1.12 -4.14
C LYS A 528 3.29 -1.57 -2.74
N PHE A 529 2.94 -2.83 -2.56
CA PHE A 529 2.45 -3.35 -1.29
C PHE A 529 3.55 -3.42 -0.22
N SER A 530 4.71 -4.01 -0.51
CA SER A 530 5.85 -4.03 0.41
C SER A 530 6.37 -2.62 0.74
N THR A 531 6.26 -1.67 -0.18
CA THR A 531 6.66 -0.28 0.04
C THR A 531 5.76 0.40 1.07
N VAL A 532 4.43 0.28 0.96
CA VAL A 532 3.51 0.90 1.95
C VAL A 532 3.68 0.28 3.34
N LEU A 533 3.93 -1.03 3.42
CA LEU A 533 4.20 -1.70 4.69
C LEU A 533 5.50 -1.20 5.36
N ARG A 534 6.57 -1.01 4.58
CA ARG A 534 7.85 -0.46 5.09
C ARG A 534 7.69 1.00 5.54
N ARG A 535 6.94 1.82 4.78
CA ARG A 535 6.63 3.21 5.18
C ARG A 535 5.81 3.27 6.46
N PHE A 536 4.81 2.41 6.59
CA PHE A 536 4.03 2.27 7.83
C PHE A 536 4.93 1.90 9.01
N ARG A 537 5.78 0.88 8.87
CA ARG A 537 6.75 0.50 9.93
C ARG A 537 7.60 1.69 10.35
N ASN A 538 8.21 2.39 9.39
CA ASN A 538 9.10 3.51 9.66
C ASN A 538 8.35 4.64 10.38
N SER A 539 7.15 5.00 9.93
CA SER A 539 6.31 6.02 10.58
C SER A 539 5.98 5.67 12.04
N VAL A 540 5.66 4.39 12.32
CA VAL A 540 5.43 3.94 13.70
C VAL A 540 6.69 4.06 14.53
N LEU A 541 7.85 3.62 14.01
CA LEU A 541 9.12 3.65 14.74
C LEU A 541 9.60 5.07 15.04
N GLU A 542 9.41 6.02 14.12
CA GLU A 542 9.75 7.43 14.31
C GLU A 542 8.96 8.08 15.46
N LYS A 543 7.73 7.61 15.69
CA LYS A 543 6.88 8.13 16.77
C LYS A 543 7.22 7.53 18.15
N LEU A 544 7.81 6.33 18.20
CA LEU A 544 8.02 5.62 19.45
C LEU A 544 9.26 6.15 20.20
N THR A 545 9.07 6.55 21.45
CA THR A 545 10.17 6.92 22.34
C THR A 545 10.98 5.69 22.72
N VAL A 546 12.31 5.76 22.69
CA VAL A 546 13.18 4.68 23.14
C VAL A 546 13.07 4.53 24.66
N LYS A 547 12.64 3.38 25.11
CA LYS A 547 12.54 3.00 26.52
C LYS A 547 13.23 1.66 26.76
N GLY A 548 13.79 1.51 27.95
CA GLY A 548 14.44 0.27 28.40
C GLY A 548 14.37 0.11 29.92
N LYS A 549 15.16 -0.81 30.44
CA LYS A 549 15.25 -1.08 31.89
C LYS A 549 16.70 -1.33 32.31
N ILE A 550 16.95 -1.14 33.59
CA ILE A 550 18.22 -1.49 34.23
C ILE A 550 18.29 -3.00 34.42
N LEU A 551 19.27 -3.64 33.77
CA LEU A 551 19.53 -5.08 33.88
C LEU A 551 20.38 -5.44 35.09
N ASN A 552 21.42 -4.64 35.32
CA ASN A 552 22.38 -4.91 36.39
C ASN A 552 23.06 -3.63 36.87
N ARG A 553 23.71 -3.68 38.03
CA ARG A 553 24.33 -2.53 38.67
C ARG A 553 25.58 -2.90 39.42
N ASN A 554 26.64 -2.12 39.24
CA ASN A 554 27.89 -2.23 40.05
C ASN A 554 28.32 -0.81 40.48
N GLY A 555 27.89 -0.39 41.67
CA GLY A 555 28.12 0.95 42.16
C GLY A 555 27.46 2.04 41.28
N LYS A 556 28.29 2.86 40.61
CA LYS A 556 27.80 3.86 39.65
C LYS A 556 27.66 3.32 38.23
N GLN A 557 28.25 2.16 37.95
CA GLN A 557 28.08 1.54 36.62
C GLN A 557 26.75 0.80 36.55
N ILE A 558 26.01 1.08 35.53
CA ILE A 558 24.69 0.52 35.25
C ILE A 558 24.76 -0.17 33.89
N LEU A 559 24.10 -1.34 33.78
CA LEU A 559 23.86 -2.03 32.55
C LEU A 559 22.37 -1.85 32.16
N VAL A 560 22.10 -1.44 30.93
CA VAL A 560 20.73 -1.27 30.40
C VAL A 560 20.48 -2.22 29.23
N ASP A 561 19.23 -2.59 28.98
CA ASP A 561 18.76 -3.47 27.91
C ASP A 561 18.61 -2.77 26.54
N LEU A 562 19.39 -1.73 26.31
CA LEU A 562 19.39 -0.91 25.11
C LEU A 562 20.81 -0.89 24.52
N GLY A 563 20.90 -0.92 23.20
CA GLY A 563 22.17 -0.93 22.50
C GLY A 563 22.10 -0.22 21.14
N LYS A 564 23.06 -0.53 20.28
CA LYS A 564 23.11 -0.01 18.90
C LYS A 564 21.90 -0.45 18.09
N SER A 565 21.29 -1.60 18.41
CA SER A 565 20.03 -2.07 17.78
C SER A 565 18.86 -1.09 17.95
N GLU A 566 18.89 -0.31 19.03
CA GLU A 566 17.94 0.79 19.30
C GLU A 566 18.53 2.18 18.97
N ASN A 567 19.59 2.25 18.14
CA ASN A 567 20.32 3.46 17.80
C ASN A 567 20.96 4.18 19.00
N ILE A 568 21.30 3.45 20.07
CA ILE A 568 21.99 4.03 21.22
C ILE A 568 23.48 4.13 20.92
N VAL A 569 24.01 5.31 21.21
CA VAL A 569 25.42 5.65 21.03
C VAL A 569 26.04 6.11 22.35
N LYS A 570 27.36 6.16 22.39
CA LYS A 570 28.09 6.75 23.53
C LYS A 570 27.62 8.19 23.75
N ASP A 571 27.59 8.60 25.01
CA ASP A 571 27.12 9.92 25.49
C ASP A 571 25.62 10.18 25.38
N ALA A 572 24.80 9.23 24.96
CA ALA A 572 23.34 9.31 25.04
C ALA A 572 22.89 9.45 26.51
N GLU A 573 21.91 10.30 26.75
CA GLU A 573 21.41 10.60 28.10
C GLU A 573 20.00 10.04 28.32
N PHE A 574 19.79 9.48 29.53
CA PHE A 574 18.52 8.88 29.92
C PHE A 574 18.07 9.39 31.29
N LYS A 575 16.77 9.46 31.51
CA LYS A 575 16.16 9.54 32.85
C LYS A 575 15.86 8.13 33.36
N ILE A 576 16.10 7.92 34.66
CA ILE A 576 15.71 6.70 35.36
C ILE A 576 14.40 6.97 36.11
N ILE A 577 13.42 6.12 35.85
CA ILE A 577 12.09 6.24 36.43
C ILE A 577 11.79 4.96 37.19
N LYS A 578 11.18 5.10 38.34
CA LYS A 578 10.81 3.97 39.19
C LYS A 578 9.93 2.97 38.43
N LYS A 579 10.23 1.71 38.55
CA LYS A 579 9.54 0.59 37.92
C LYS A 579 8.00 0.73 38.01
N GLY A 580 7.30 0.64 36.87
CA GLY A 580 5.85 0.67 36.75
C GLY A 580 5.20 2.07 36.92
N SER A 581 6.03 3.13 36.99
CA SER A 581 5.53 4.51 37.06
C SER A 581 5.31 5.15 35.72
N ILE A 582 5.86 4.58 34.64
CA ILE A 582 5.68 5.06 33.27
C ILE A 582 4.33 4.58 32.73
N LYS A 583 3.59 5.51 32.12
CA LYS A 583 2.35 5.21 31.39
C LYS A 583 2.43 5.85 30.01
N THR A 584 1.72 5.27 29.05
CA THR A 584 1.50 5.92 27.75
C THR A 584 0.74 7.23 27.93
N ALA A 585 1.06 8.24 27.13
CA ALA A 585 0.38 9.54 27.18
C ALA A 585 -1.14 9.39 26.95
N ASP A 586 -1.93 10.35 27.46
CA ASP A 586 -3.38 10.38 27.28
C ASP A 586 -3.78 10.80 25.87
N SER A 587 -2.94 11.61 25.23
CA SER A 587 -3.08 12.09 23.87
C SER A 587 -1.70 12.14 23.21
N GLY A 588 -1.64 11.81 21.93
CA GLY A 588 -0.39 11.72 21.19
C GLY A 588 0.48 10.51 21.56
N VAL A 589 1.62 10.37 20.90
CA VAL A 589 2.64 9.36 21.23
C VAL A 589 3.54 9.94 22.30
N GLY A 590 3.78 9.20 23.38
CA GLY A 590 4.68 9.64 24.44
C GLY A 590 4.48 8.88 25.73
N LEU A 591 5.28 9.27 26.72
CA LEU A 591 5.29 8.69 28.06
C LEU A 591 5.00 9.78 29.09
N ILE A 592 4.17 9.44 30.05
CA ILE A 592 3.89 10.29 31.21
C ILE A 592 4.35 9.60 32.49
N TYR A 593 5.00 10.37 33.33
CA TYR A 593 5.45 9.98 34.66
C TYR A 593 5.48 11.20 35.58
N LYS A 594 5.55 10.99 36.90
CA LYS A 594 5.64 12.10 37.87
C LYS A 594 7.12 12.42 38.12
N ASP A 595 7.44 13.70 38.36
CA ASP A 595 8.81 14.11 38.71
C ASP A 595 9.32 13.43 39.98
N SER A 596 8.42 13.12 40.91
CA SER A 596 8.74 12.37 42.14
C SER A 596 9.22 10.94 41.87
N ASP A 597 8.90 10.37 40.70
CA ASP A 597 9.26 9.02 40.30
C ASP A 597 10.59 8.96 39.52
N VAL A 598 11.15 10.13 39.17
CA VAL A 598 12.51 10.24 38.61
C VAL A 598 13.51 10.03 39.74
N VAL A 599 14.28 8.96 39.66
CA VAL A 599 15.23 8.56 40.72
C VAL A 599 16.69 8.83 40.36
N GLY A 600 16.97 9.18 39.11
CA GLY A 600 18.31 9.50 38.62
C GLY A 600 18.37 9.73 37.12
N SER A 601 19.58 9.90 36.61
CA SER A 601 19.88 9.95 35.17
C SER A 601 21.06 9.03 34.85
N LEU A 602 21.15 8.61 33.61
CA LEU A 602 22.23 7.82 33.07
C LEU A 602 22.87 8.53 31.88
N LYS A 603 24.16 8.38 31.75
CA LYS A 603 24.90 8.75 30.55
C LYS A 603 25.64 7.52 30.04
N ILE A 604 25.43 7.15 28.78
CA ILE A 604 26.05 5.97 28.17
C ILE A 604 27.54 6.19 28.04
N THR A 605 28.31 5.27 28.62
CA THR A 605 29.78 5.27 28.57
C THR A 605 30.33 4.32 27.50
N ASN A 606 29.64 3.20 27.29
CA ASN A 606 29.96 2.20 26.26
C ASN A 606 28.69 1.57 25.68
N ALA A 607 28.48 1.77 24.40
CA ALA A 607 27.31 1.22 23.67
C ALA A 607 27.74 -0.13 23.05
N GLY A 608 27.15 -1.24 23.53
CA GLY A 608 27.19 -2.55 22.86
C GLY A 608 26.11 -2.69 21.84
N GLU A 609 25.96 -3.85 21.22
CA GLU A 609 24.96 -4.07 20.18
C GLU A 609 23.55 -4.15 20.75
N GLU A 610 23.36 -4.96 21.79
CA GLU A 610 22.06 -5.22 22.41
C GLU A 610 21.93 -4.62 23.82
N ILE A 611 23.03 -4.29 24.48
CA ILE A 611 23.09 -3.75 25.83
C ILE A 611 24.13 -2.65 25.90
N SER A 612 23.94 -1.70 26.81
CA SER A 612 24.92 -0.61 27.02
C SER A 612 25.25 -0.41 28.47
N GLU A 613 26.49 0.03 28.71
CA GLU A 613 26.98 0.44 30.00
C GLU A 613 26.88 1.95 30.16
N ALA A 614 26.38 2.39 31.30
CA ALA A 614 26.15 3.80 31.60
C ALA A 614 26.66 4.19 32.97
N GLU A 615 26.98 5.46 33.17
CA GLU A 615 27.29 6.06 34.47
C GLU A 615 26.05 6.67 35.09
N LEU A 616 25.81 6.35 36.36
CA LEU A 616 24.68 6.82 37.15
C LEU A 616 24.94 8.18 37.80
N THR A 617 24.03 9.11 37.59
CA THR A 617 23.88 10.33 38.40
C THR A 617 22.59 10.24 39.22
N LYS A 618 22.71 10.25 40.55
CA LYS A 618 21.61 10.10 41.48
C LYS A 618 20.77 11.41 41.57
N HIS A 619 19.48 11.26 41.73
CA HIS A 619 18.59 12.38 42.02
C HIS A 619 18.29 12.45 43.54
N GLY A 620 18.87 13.41 44.23
CA GLY A 620 18.72 13.56 45.67
C GLY A 620 19.77 12.89 46.50
N PHE A 621 19.59 12.96 47.85
CA PHE A 621 20.58 12.49 48.80
C PHE A 621 20.63 10.98 48.91
N TYR A 622 19.47 10.31 48.86
CA TYR A 622 19.40 8.85 48.99
C TYR A 622 19.44 8.17 47.61
N ASP A 623 20.13 7.03 47.58
CA ASP A 623 20.13 6.18 46.41
C ASP A 623 18.84 5.35 46.37
N ARG A 624 18.01 5.62 45.37
CA ARG A 624 16.72 4.94 45.17
C ARG A 624 16.67 4.13 43.87
N VAL A 625 17.79 4.05 43.14
CA VAL A 625 17.88 3.35 41.86
C VAL A 625 18.04 1.84 42.06
N ASN A 626 17.16 1.07 41.45
CA ASN A 626 17.11 -0.39 41.56
C ASN A 626 17.20 -1.06 40.18
N ILE A 627 17.52 -2.35 40.18
CA ILE A 627 17.41 -3.23 39.01
C ILE A 627 15.93 -3.29 38.60
N ASN A 628 15.67 -3.30 37.32
CA ASN A 628 14.36 -3.19 36.66
C ASN A 628 13.67 -1.82 36.79
N ASP A 629 14.32 -0.77 37.28
CA ASP A 629 13.83 0.58 37.04
C ASP A 629 13.91 0.89 35.55
N GLU A 630 12.95 1.67 35.09
CA GLU A 630 12.77 1.97 33.66
C GLU A 630 13.67 3.15 33.25
N VAL A 631 14.17 3.14 32.02
CA VAL A 631 14.97 4.22 31.45
C VAL A 631 14.33 4.77 30.20
N ILE A 632 14.34 6.08 30.04
CA ILE A 632 13.78 6.78 28.88
C ILE A 632 14.86 7.66 28.28
N LEU A 633 15.02 7.59 26.96
CA LEU A 633 15.95 8.44 26.21
C LEU A 633 15.53 9.91 26.35
N VAL A 634 16.49 10.76 26.69
CA VAL A 634 16.30 12.23 26.80
C VAL A 634 16.96 12.90 25.62
N SER A 635 18.23 12.58 25.32
CA SER A 635 18.97 13.18 24.23
C SER A 635 19.98 12.22 23.65
N LEU A 636 20.26 12.38 22.37
CA LEU A 636 21.41 11.80 21.67
C LEU A 636 22.46 12.91 21.50
N PRO A 637 23.76 12.59 21.48
CA PRO A 637 24.80 13.61 21.23
C PRO A 637 24.68 14.16 19.80
N ASP A 638 24.96 15.46 19.62
CA ASP A 638 24.82 16.23 18.36
C ASP A 638 25.61 15.68 17.16
N THR A 639 26.50 14.71 17.39
CA THR A 639 27.36 14.10 16.36
C THR A 639 26.69 12.98 15.55
N VAL A 640 25.45 12.59 15.89
CA VAL A 640 24.73 11.59 15.13
C VAL A 640 23.78 12.31 14.16
N ALA A 641 24.35 12.93 13.16
CA ALA A 641 23.60 13.29 11.95
C ALA A 641 23.13 11.98 11.31
N LYS A 642 21.82 11.74 11.31
CA LYS A 642 21.26 10.67 10.49
C LYS A 642 21.41 11.07 9.04
N ASN A 643 22.35 10.45 8.35
CA ASN A 643 22.37 10.53 6.90
C ASN A 643 21.22 9.65 6.35
N ASP A 644 20.44 10.22 5.44
CA ASP A 644 19.55 9.43 4.61
C ASP A 644 20.37 8.46 3.72
N ALA A 645 19.70 7.56 3.03
CA ALA A 645 20.34 6.61 2.11
C ALA A 645 21.12 7.31 0.95
N ASN A 646 21.00 8.64 0.83
CA ASN A 646 21.67 9.49 -0.17
C ASN A 646 22.79 10.34 0.43
N GLY A 647 23.11 10.20 1.73
CA GLY A 647 24.18 10.94 2.40
C GLY A 647 23.81 12.36 2.83
N ASN A 648 22.52 12.74 2.78
CA ASN A 648 22.06 14.05 3.26
C ASN A 648 21.77 13.98 4.77
N VAL A 649 22.16 15.02 5.49
CA VAL A 649 21.91 15.16 6.93
C VAL A 649 20.40 15.37 7.14
N ILE A 650 19.70 14.39 7.75
CA ILE A 650 18.33 14.58 8.20
C ILE A 650 18.39 15.31 9.53
N ASP A 651 17.92 16.55 9.53
CA ASP A 651 17.91 17.39 10.71
C ASP A 651 16.95 16.85 11.80
N THR A 652 17.50 16.77 12.94
CA THR A 652 17.10 16.71 14.36
C THR A 652 15.63 16.56 14.74
N VAL A 653 15.45 15.69 15.75
CA VAL A 653 14.30 15.59 16.66
C VAL A 653 13.91 16.98 17.17
N PRO A 654 12.62 17.38 17.12
CA PRO A 654 12.18 18.65 17.69
C PRO A 654 12.45 18.66 19.21
N GLN A 655 13.25 19.62 19.67
CA GLN A 655 13.40 19.91 21.10
C GLN A 655 12.08 20.44 21.62
N ALA A 656 11.49 19.76 22.60
CA ALA A 656 10.44 20.35 23.41
C ALA A 656 11.05 21.43 24.31
N ASN A 657 10.55 22.66 24.20
CA ASN A 657 10.90 23.72 25.13
C ASN A 657 10.33 23.40 26.53
N GLU A 658 11.01 23.85 27.57
CA GLU A 658 10.63 23.64 28.98
C GLU A 658 9.22 24.14 29.37
N GLU A 659 8.50 24.81 28.46
CA GLU A 659 7.18 25.39 28.67
C GLU A 659 6.02 24.73 27.91
N GLY A 660 6.27 23.65 27.17
CA GLY A 660 5.20 22.77 26.62
C GLY A 660 4.32 23.37 25.52
N GLU A 661 4.69 24.50 24.88
CA GLU A 661 3.96 25.05 23.74
C GLU A 661 4.59 24.61 22.41
N PRO A 662 3.76 24.27 21.39
CA PRO A 662 4.29 23.90 20.08
C PRO A 662 4.89 25.11 19.37
N VAL A 663 6.15 24.98 18.96
CA VAL A 663 6.81 25.99 18.12
C VAL A 663 6.19 25.98 16.75
N VAL A 664 5.55 27.07 16.36
CA VAL A 664 5.09 27.32 14.99
C VAL A 664 6.32 27.54 14.11
N GLN A 665 6.58 26.65 13.20
CA GLN A 665 7.59 26.83 12.17
C GLN A 665 7.16 27.93 11.21
N ASN A 666 8.01 28.94 11.05
CA ASN A 666 7.92 29.92 10.00
C ASN A 666 8.21 29.26 8.64
N ASP A 667 7.49 29.70 7.62
CA ASP A 667 7.58 29.26 6.23
C ASP A 667 9.03 29.18 5.74
N VAL A 668 9.53 27.96 5.58
CA VAL A 668 10.74 27.67 4.81
C VAL A 668 10.29 27.44 3.36
N GLU A 669 10.84 28.18 2.41
CA GLU A 669 10.61 27.95 0.98
C GLU A 669 10.98 26.48 0.66
N GLU A 670 9.97 25.68 0.27
CA GLU A 670 10.15 24.29 -0.15
C GLU A 670 11.08 24.22 -1.36
N THR A 671 12.07 23.33 -1.29
CA THR A 671 12.93 23.02 -2.44
C THR A 671 12.12 22.29 -3.53
N GLU A 672 12.56 22.37 -4.80
CA GLU A 672 11.89 21.75 -5.94
C GLU A 672 11.68 20.22 -5.77
N GLY A 673 12.58 19.54 -5.05
CA GLY A 673 12.47 18.13 -4.68
C GLY A 673 11.41 17.87 -3.61
N GLU A 674 11.29 18.73 -2.61
CA GLU A 674 10.25 18.65 -1.57
C GLU A 674 8.87 18.95 -2.13
N ARG A 675 8.78 19.85 -3.10
CA ARG A 675 7.57 20.16 -3.86
C ARG A 675 7.11 18.95 -4.71
N LEU A 676 8.05 18.25 -5.36
CA LEU A 676 7.77 17.01 -6.09
C LEU A 676 7.31 15.87 -5.16
N VAL A 677 7.91 15.77 -3.97
CA VAL A 677 7.52 14.79 -2.94
C VAL A 677 6.18 15.17 -2.31
N SER A 678 5.88 16.46 -2.11
CA SER A 678 4.57 16.90 -1.64
C SER A 678 3.50 16.75 -2.71
N GLU A 679 3.82 16.95 -3.98
CA GLU A 679 2.94 16.66 -5.13
C GLU A 679 2.67 15.15 -5.27
N ILE A 680 3.67 14.30 -5.04
CA ILE A 680 3.51 12.84 -5.00
C ILE A 680 2.73 12.39 -3.73
N LYS A 681 2.95 13.02 -2.58
CA LYS A 681 2.15 12.80 -1.35
C LYS A 681 0.71 13.29 -1.49
N ASN A 682 0.49 14.31 -2.31
CA ASN A 682 -0.81 14.84 -2.69
C ASN A 682 -1.35 14.24 -3.99
N ALA A 683 -0.66 13.28 -4.63
CA ALA A 683 -1.22 12.39 -5.64
C ALA A 683 -2.35 11.62 -4.94
N VAL A 684 -3.52 12.10 -5.15
CA VAL A 684 -4.74 11.86 -4.40
C VAL A 684 -5.09 10.39 -4.52
N GLU A 685 -5.38 9.75 -3.39
CA GLU A 685 -6.27 8.57 -3.38
C GLU A 685 -7.39 8.81 -4.38
N GLN A 686 -7.39 8.07 -5.48
CA GLN A 686 -8.61 7.98 -6.28
C GLN A 686 -9.57 7.14 -5.43
N PRO A 687 -10.67 7.69 -4.93
CA PRO A 687 -11.66 6.86 -4.27
C PRO A 687 -12.07 5.77 -5.27
N SER A 688 -12.22 4.55 -4.81
CA SER A 688 -12.69 3.42 -5.65
C SER A 688 -13.97 3.77 -6.44
N ILE A 689 -14.78 4.65 -5.86
CA ILE A 689 -15.97 5.23 -6.49
C ILE A 689 -15.65 6.02 -7.78
N ILE A 690 -14.53 6.73 -7.89
CA ILE A 690 -14.18 7.49 -9.11
C ILE A 690 -13.88 6.52 -10.26
N GLN A 691 -13.20 5.42 -10.00
CA GLN A 691 -12.96 4.40 -11.03
C GLN A 691 -14.27 3.77 -11.51
N LEU A 692 -15.19 3.49 -10.59
CA LEU A 692 -16.52 3.00 -10.94
C LEU A 692 -17.29 4.02 -11.80
N LEU A 693 -17.25 5.30 -11.42
CA LEU A 693 -17.92 6.39 -12.13
C LEU A 693 -17.34 6.65 -13.53
N ARG A 694 -16.02 6.47 -13.70
CA ARG A 694 -15.38 6.58 -15.03
C ARG A 694 -15.79 5.46 -15.98
N ASN A 695 -16.14 4.30 -15.45
CA ASN A 695 -16.62 3.16 -16.25
C ASN A 695 -18.12 3.26 -16.61
N ILE A 696 -18.87 4.21 -16.06
CA ILE A 696 -20.25 4.48 -16.44
C ILE A 696 -20.26 5.34 -17.73
N TYR A 697 -20.66 4.75 -18.83
CA TYR A 697 -20.75 5.39 -20.16
C TYR A 697 -22.15 5.88 -20.48
#